data_03ec813ba88fac834a6e89dc5e4fa116
#
_entry.id   03ec813ba88fac834a6e89dc5e4fa116
#
_cell.length_a   1.000
_cell.length_b   1.000
_cell.length_c   1.000
_cell.angle_alpha   90.00
_cell.angle_beta   90.00
_cell.angle_gamma   90.00
#
_symmetry.space_group_name_H-M   'P 1'
#
loop_
_entity.id
_entity.type
_entity.pdbx_description
1 polymer ?
#
loop_
_entity_poly.entity_id
_entity_poly.type
_entity_poly.pdbx_seq_one_letter_code
_entity_poly.pdbx_strand_id
1 'polypeptide(L)'
;MDLLLCSLLIYLLGTMTIIWPHKLEMAAHYAGTACAIIASGMVAVISICYLVMPVGGLLVDTGWGSYSLAADGWSSVFLAITGIAGFFISIYALDYAKGYRGSRIRALTGLWNLFLLSIVAVLIAGDAFTFIVAWEIMALVSFLLVNHEADRKETVSAAYQYMVMTHLGTAAILVAFYLLGSHSASFSFVDMMQNTLDGSLKHIAFGCAFAGFALKSGLMPLHTWLPNAHPAAPSHVSALMSGVMLKVALYGFGRFAFQFIGMDNIWYGLIVMIVGLLSAFLGVLYATMEVDMKRILAYSSVENMGIIFGAFGCGMLLMSMHLMPLAIVAFTAATVHAFSHSLMKGLMFMSAGAVMHATGSKNIEKMGGLLKKMPYTAFFTLIGAMALSSLPFTSGLVGEWLVLQSFITLAQQAGTPELRLLVVLSFILLGLTGATALGCFVRLYATAFLGRARSHIVDKAHEQPFFMLLGMGIAAVLVVAVGILPDPVVNTMQMLVAGPMSAPMGNPLGIMWGGSGHYAIYSPVIILAVTLVIAVAVAIAVACFGGGFQRREVTWNCGTVPTERQQYSATGFSKPLRRAFDSILNPQRRTEYIRKDHDYFGRKLQVHLEIPDLFTEKLYKPIQTWMISSSSAFRHIQEGSVSLYIGYTMIAMIFVLIWGVM
;
A
#
# COMPACT_ATOMS: atom_id res chain seq x y z
N MET A 1 12.98 25.55 0.46
CA MET A 1 13.19 24.99 -0.87
C MET A 1 14.63 24.49 -1.03
N ASP A 2 15.64 25.25 -0.67
CA ASP A 2 17.06 24.88 -0.85
C ASP A 2 17.46 23.54 -0.21
N LEU A 3 17.03 23.29 1.02
CA LEU A 3 17.28 22.01 1.68
C LEU A 3 16.59 20.83 0.96
N LEU A 4 15.42 21.05 0.37
CA LEU A 4 14.71 20.05 -0.41
C LEU A 4 15.45 19.75 -1.72
N LEU A 5 15.93 20.79 -2.40
CA LEU A 5 16.78 20.65 -3.58
C LEU A 5 18.09 19.94 -3.24
N CYS A 6 18.71 20.23 -2.08
CA CYS A 6 19.86 19.46 -1.60
C CYS A 6 19.54 17.97 -1.42
N SER A 7 18.36 17.62 -0.88
CA SER A 7 17.97 16.22 -0.74
C SER A 7 17.82 15.52 -2.08
N LEU A 8 17.26 16.20 -3.10
CA LEU A 8 17.17 15.67 -4.47
C LEU A 8 18.56 15.44 -5.08
N LEU A 9 19.49 16.38 -4.88
CA LEU A 9 20.88 16.21 -5.35
C LEU A 9 21.56 15.03 -4.68
N ILE A 10 21.36 14.80 -3.38
CA ILE A 10 21.92 13.64 -2.67
C ILE A 10 21.33 12.34 -3.20
N TYR A 11 20.03 12.25 -3.47
CA TYR A 11 19.44 11.08 -4.14
C TYR A 11 20.03 10.88 -5.54
N LEU A 12 20.25 11.95 -6.30
CA LEU A 12 20.87 11.88 -7.63
C LEU A 12 22.30 11.35 -7.54
N LEU A 13 23.10 11.81 -6.57
CA LEU A 13 24.44 11.28 -6.29
C LEU A 13 24.38 9.79 -5.93
N GLY A 14 23.41 9.38 -5.11
CA GLY A 14 23.15 7.97 -4.81
C GLY A 14 22.79 7.16 -6.05
N THR A 15 22.03 7.73 -7.00
CA THR A 15 21.72 7.10 -8.29
C THR A 15 22.97 6.86 -9.14
N MET A 16 23.92 7.79 -9.13
CA MET A 16 25.18 7.67 -9.91
C MET A 16 26.05 6.48 -9.48
N THR A 17 25.77 5.83 -8.36
CA THR A 17 26.47 4.59 -7.96
C THR A 17 26.26 3.43 -8.94
N ILE A 18 25.27 3.49 -9.83
CA ILE A 18 25.04 2.51 -10.91
C ILE A 18 26.26 2.39 -11.82
N ILE A 19 26.90 3.53 -12.17
CA ILE A 19 28.00 3.58 -13.13
C ILE A 19 29.36 3.23 -12.54
N TRP A 20 29.46 3.04 -11.21
CA TRP A 20 30.73 2.68 -10.57
C TRP A 20 31.27 1.34 -11.07
N PRO A 21 32.61 1.15 -11.11
CA PRO A 21 33.21 -0.09 -11.56
C PRO A 21 32.75 -1.29 -10.71
N HIS A 22 32.66 -2.48 -11.34
CA HIS A 22 32.24 -3.71 -10.65
C HIS A 22 33.10 -4.05 -9.44
N LYS A 23 34.41 -3.74 -9.51
CA LYS A 23 35.36 -3.95 -8.39
C LYS A 23 34.97 -3.16 -7.12
N LEU A 24 34.21 -2.09 -7.26
CA LEU A 24 33.75 -1.21 -6.16
C LEU A 24 32.28 -1.43 -5.81
N GLU A 25 31.67 -2.57 -6.15
CA GLU A 25 30.23 -2.82 -5.96
C GLU A 25 29.77 -2.62 -4.51
N MET A 26 30.56 -3.05 -3.53
CA MET A 26 30.21 -2.89 -2.11
C MET A 26 30.39 -1.44 -1.65
N ALA A 27 31.41 -0.75 -2.12
CA ALA A 27 31.59 0.68 -1.86
C ALA A 27 30.43 1.51 -2.47
N ALA A 28 30.05 1.19 -3.71
CA ALA A 28 28.88 1.79 -4.37
C ALA A 28 27.59 1.54 -3.58
N HIS A 29 27.40 0.32 -3.07
CA HIS A 29 26.26 -0.01 -2.24
C HIS A 29 26.22 0.80 -0.94
N TYR A 30 27.32 0.85 -0.21
CA TYR A 30 27.35 1.63 1.05
C TYR A 30 27.19 3.13 0.80
N ALA A 31 27.87 3.68 -0.20
CA ALA A 31 27.75 5.09 -0.55
C ALA A 31 26.32 5.45 -1.00
N GLY A 32 25.74 4.69 -1.92
CA GLY A 32 24.40 4.94 -2.41
C GLY A 32 23.33 4.77 -1.32
N THR A 33 23.46 3.75 -0.45
CA THR A 33 22.51 3.57 0.66
C THR A 33 22.68 4.68 1.71
N ALA A 34 23.89 5.15 1.98
CA ALA A 34 24.11 6.32 2.85
C ALA A 34 23.45 7.58 2.27
N CYS A 35 23.57 7.83 0.97
CA CYS A 35 22.84 8.90 0.29
C CYS A 35 21.32 8.77 0.50
N ALA A 36 20.76 7.56 0.33
CA ALA A 36 19.33 7.33 0.55
C ALA A 36 18.90 7.60 2.01
N ILE A 37 19.68 7.18 2.99
CA ILE A 37 19.41 7.43 4.42
C ILE A 37 19.47 8.94 4.74
N ILE A 38 20.51 9.63 4.31
CA ILE A 38 20.70 11.07 4.58
C ILE A 38 19.57 11.87 3.89
N ALA A 39 19.33 11.65 2.62
CA ALA A 39 18.32 12.37 1.87
C ALA A 39 16.91 12.12 2.41
N SER A 40 16.56 10.86 2.76
CA SER A 40 15.27 10.53 3.38
C SER A 40 15.12 11.19 4.74
N GLY A 41 16.17 11.20 5.58
CA GLY A 41 16.18 11.91 6.84
C GLY A 41 15.98 13.42 6.68
N MET A 42 16.63 14.04 5.68
CA MET A 42 16.41 15.45 5.35
C MET A 42 14.97 15.71 4.91
N VAL A 43 14.40 14.89 4.01
CA VAL A 43 13.00 15.01 3.58
C VAL A 43 12.06 14.91 4.77
N ALA A 44 12.28 13.98 5.70
CA ALA A 44 11.45 13.84 6.90
C ALA A 44 11.50 15.10 7.79
N VAL A 45 12.68 15.65 8.05
CA VAL A 45 12.84 16.88 8.86
C VAL A 45 12.23 18.09 8.16
N ILE A 46 12.50 18.26 6.87
CA ILE A 46 11.99 19.38 6.08
C ILE A 46 10.47 19.37 6.03
N SER A 47 9.86 18.21 5.83
CA SER A 47 8.41 18.08 5.80
C SER A 47 7.78 18.53 7.11
N ILE A 48 8.36 18.20 8.26
CA ILE A 48 7.92 18.69 9.57
C ILE A 48 8.06 20.21 9.68
N CYS A 49 9.15 20.79 9.16
CA CYS A 49 9.33 22.25 9.15
C CYS A 49 8.30 22.95 8.24
N TYR A 50 7.96 22.37 7.08
CA TYR A 50 6.92 22.91 6.21
C TYR A 50 5.50 22.85 6.80
N LEU A 51 5.27 21.98 7.79
CA LEU A 51 4.03 21.95 8.56
C LEU A 51 3.83 23.25 9.36
N VAL A 52 4.94 23.90 9.74
CA VAL A 52 4.94 25.11 10.57
C VAL A 52 5.04 26.38 9.74
N MET A 53 5.69 26.33 8.57
CA MET A 53 5.92 27.49 7.70
C MET A 53 5.75 27.10 6.22
N PRO A 54 4.60 27.40 5.57
CA PRO A 54 4.45 27.17 4.15
C PRO A 54 5.47 27.99 3.36
N VAL A 55 6.26 27.32 2.53
CA VAL A 55 7.29 27.96 1.69
C VAL A 55 6.75 28.12 0.29
N GLY A 56 6.90 29.31 -0.28
CA GLY A 56 6.50 29.62 -1.64
C GLY A 56 7.17 28.75 -2.70
N GLY A 57 6.49 28.58 -3.84
CA GLY A 57 6.96 27.78 -4.95
C GLY A 57 8.22 28.35 -5.61
N LEU A 58 9.05 27.46 -6.16
CA LEU A 58 10.16 27.82 -7.06
C LEU A 58 9.69 27.66 -8.50
N LEU A 59 9.66 28.75 -9.25
CA LEU A 59 9.47 28.72 -10.70
C LEU A 59 10.85 28.56 -11.36
N VAL A 60 11.02 27.50 -12.13
CA VAL A 60 12.22 27.29 -12.95
C VAL A 60 11.82 27.50 -14.39
N ASP A 61 12.16 28.66 -14.95
CA ASP A 61 12.00 28.93 -16.38
C ASP A 61 13.24 28.43 -17.13
N THR A 62 13.04 27.47 -18.02
CA THR A 62 14.14 26.82 -18.74
C THR A 62 14.25 27.28 -20.21
N GLY A 63 13.44 28.25 -20.64
CA GLY A 63 13.37 28.67 -22.05
C GLY A 63 12.67 27.67 -22.99
N TRP A 64 12.45 26.42 -22.53
CA TRP A 64 11.65 25.39 -23.21
C TRP A 64 10.26 25.25 -22.59
N GLY A 65 10.02 25.94 -21.47
CA GLY A 65 8.80 25.91 -20.67
C GLY A 65 9.08 26.30 -19.22
N SER A 66 8.10 26.83 -18.53
CA SER A 66 8.17 27.11 -17.10
C SER A 66 7.74 25.87 -16.33
N TYR A 67 8.67 25.30 -15.57
CA TYR A 67 8.44 24.20 -14.64
C TYR A 67 8.29 24.78 -13.24
N SER A 68 7.25 24.35 -12.53
CA SER A 68 7.04 24.80 -11.16
C SER A 68 7.26 23.68 -10.15
N LEU A 69 8.03 23.99 -9.13
CA LEU A 69 8.19 23.14 -7.95
C LEU A 69 7.54 23.86 -6.77
N ALA A 70 6.53 23.23 -6.17
CA ALA A 70 5.79 23.80 -5.05
C ALA A 70 5.51 22.72 -4.00
N ALA A 71 5.68 23.07 -2.74
CA ALA A 71 5.29 22.21 -1.62
C ALA A 71 4.30 22.97 -0.74
N ASP A 72 3.13 22.41 -0.58
CA ASP A 72 2.08 22.91 0.31
C ASP A 72 1.83 21.94 1.49
N GLY A 73 0.84 22.25 2.33
CA GLY A 73 0.49 21.39 3.46
C GLY A 73 0.12 19.96 3.02
N TRP A 74 -0.62 19.81 1.91
CA TRP A 74 -0.97 18.49 1.38
C TRP A 74 0.27 17.70 0.91
N SER A 75 1.20 18.35 0.18
CA SER A 75 2.49 17.73 -0.19
C SER A 75 3.29 17.31 1.03
N SER A 76 3.30 18.14 2.08
CA SER A 76 4.11 17.92 3.29
C SER A 76 3.72 16.66 4.04
N VAL A 77 2.44 16.28 4.07
CA VAL A 77 1.99 14.99 4.62
C VAL A 77 2.69 13.83 3.93
N PHE A 78 2.68 13.80 2.61
CA PHE A 78 3.24 12.68 1.83
C PHE A 78 4.77 12.73 1.75
N LEU A 79 5.38 13.90 1.83
CA LEU A 79 6.82 14.06 2.02
C LEU A 79 7.26 13.48 3.39
N ALA A 80 6.50 13.72 4.47
CA ALA A 80 6.78 13.12 5.78
C ALA A 80 6.68 11.60 5.73
N ILE A 81 5.63 11.05 5.11
CA ILE A 81 5.47 9.61 4.88
C ILE A 81 6.68 9.06 4.11
N THR A 82 7.09 9.73 3.03
CA THR A 82 8.19 9.30 2.16
C THR A 82 9.53 9.36 2.89
N GLY A 83 9.81 10.47 3.58
CA GLY A 83 11.07 10.66 4.30
C GLY A 83 11.24 9.67 5.45
N ILE A 84 10.22 9.53 6.30
CA ILE A 84 10.26 8.62 7.45
C ILE A 84 10.38 7.17 6.98
N ALA A 85 9.54 6.71 6.04
CA ALA A 85 9.60 5.36 5.54
C ALA A 85 10.89 5.09 4.77
N GLY A 86 11.30 5.99 3.89
CA GLY A 86 12.56 5.91 3.15
C GLY A 86 13.77 5.78 4.07
N PHE A 87 13.77 6.48 5.21
CA PHE A 87 14.86 6.44 6.20
C PHE A 87 15.04 5.04 6.79
N PHE A 88 14.02 4.49 7.46
CA PHE A 88 14.18 3.20 8.13
C PHE A 88 14.28 2.01 7.16
N ILE A 89 13.64 2.09 5.97
CA ILE A 89 13.77 1.05 4.95
C ILE A 89 15.17 1.07 4.33
N SER A 90 15.78 2.26 4.14
CA SER A 90 17.16 2.36 3.64
C SER A 90 18.17 1.82 4.64
N ILE A 91 17.97 2.00 5.96
CA ILE A 91 18.78 1.36 7.01
C ILE A 91 18.68 -0.17 6.91
N TYR A 92 17.48 -0.70 6.75
CA TYR A 92 17.27 -2.14 6.56
C TYR A 92 17.98 -2.65 5.30
N ALA A 93 17.97 -1.88 4.21
CA ALA A 93 18.57 -2.25 2.93
C ALA A 93 20.09 -2.40 3.00
N LEU A 94 20.78 -1.76 3.97
CA LEU A 94 22.25 -1.88 4.16
C LEU A 94 22.73 -3.33 4.27
N ASP A 95 21.97 -4.16 4.97
CA ASP A 95 22.33 -5.58 5.12
C ASP A 95 21.53 -6.47 4.15
N TYR A 96 20.23 -6.18 3.97
CA TYR A 96 19.36 -7.00 3.14
C TYR A 96 19.85 -7.09 1.69
N ALA A 97 20.30 -6.00 1.08
CA ALA A 97 20.72 -5.98 -0.32
C ALA A 97 22.05 -6.72 -0.57
N LYS A 98 22.82 -7.04 0.48
CA LYS A 98 24.04 -7.84 0.35
C LYS A 98 23.78 -9.24 -0.23
N GLY A 99 22.58 -9.77 -0.08
CA GLY A 99 22.16 -11.01 -0.73
C GLY A 99 22.19 -10.98 -2.26
N TYR A 100 22.24 -9.80 -2.87
CA TYR A 100 22.31 -9.56 -4.31
C TYR A 100 23.74 -9.24 -4.79
N ARG A 101 24.76 -9.48 -3.96
CA ARG A 101 26.16 -9.31 -4.30
C ARG A 101 26.54 -10.15 -5.52
N GLY A 102 27.38 -9.61 -6.40
CA GLY A 102 27.95 -10.31 -7.54
C GLY A 102 27.45 -9.87 -8.91
N SER A 103 26.25 -9.33 -9.07
CA SER A 103 25.80 -8.88 -10.40
C SER A 103 24.87 -7.67 -10.40
N ARG A 104 24.07 -7.49 -9.37
CA ARG A 104 22.90 -6.58 -9.43
C ARG A 104 22.81 -5.57 -8.29
N ILE A 105 23.69 -5.65 -7.27
CA ILE A 105 23.59 -4.81 -6.07
C ILE A 105 23.74 -3.32 -6.38
N ARG A 106 24.63 -2.93 -7.35
CA ARG A 106 24.81 -1.53 -7.77
C ARG A 106 23.55 -0.98 -8.43
N ALA A 107 22.98 -1.76 -9.38
CA ALA A 107 21.74 -1.38 -10.04
C ALA A 107 20.58 -1.26 -9.03
N LEU A 108 20.48 -2.20 -8.09
CA LEU A 108 19.47 -2.17 -7.03
C LEU A 108 19.61 -0.91 -6.18
N THR A 109 20.82 -0.57 -5.74
CA THR A 109 21.07 0.60 -4.88
C THR A 109 20.85 1.92 -5.61
N GLY A 110 21.32 2.04 -6.86
CA GLY A 110 21.11 3.28 -7.61
C GLY A 110 19.66 3.47 -8.03
N LEU A 111 18.97 2.40 -8.48
CA LEU A 111 17.53 2.46 -8.78
C LEU A 111 16.70 2.75 -7.52
N TRP A 112 17.15 2.30 -6.33
CA TRP A 112 16.53 2.64 -5.05
C TRP A 112 16.53 4.16 -4.80
N ASN A 113 17.70 4.81 -4.99
CA ASN A 113 17.81 6.27 -4.86
C ASN A 113 16.93 7.00 -5.90
N LEU A 114 16.95 6.53 -7.16
CA LEU A 114 16.14 7.11 -8.23
C LEU A 114 14.63 6.95 -7.95
N PHE A 115 14.23 5.86 -7.32
CA PHE A 115 12.84 5.64 -6.92
C PHE A 115 12.41 6.63 -5.85
N LEU A 116 13.20 6.82 -4.79
CA LEU A 116 12.94 7.83 -3.76
C LEU A 116 12.92 9.25 -4.34
N LEU A 117 13.88 9.57 -5.20
CA LEU A 117 13.93 10.86 -5.91
C LEU A 117 12.66 11.11 -6.72
N SER A 118 12.23 10.13 -7.52
CA SER A 118 11.04 10.27 -8.37
C SER A 118 9.76 10.47 -7.55
N ILE A 119 9.63 9.77 -6.41
CA ILE A 119 8.50 9.97 -5.48
C ILE A 119 8.48 11.41 -4.95
N VAL A 120 9.62 11.90 -4.45
CA VAL A 120 9.72 13.28 -3.95
C VAL A 120 9.41 14.29 -5.07
N ALA A 121 9.92 14.06 -6.28
CA ALA A 121 9.65 14.93 -7.44
C ALA A 121 8.15 15.01 -7.78
N VAL A 122 7.40 13.89 -7.73
CA VAL A 122 5.93 13.90 -7.91
C VAL A 122 5.26 14.76 -6.84
N LEU A 123 5.70 14.64 -5.57
CA LEU A 123 5.08 15.33 -4.44
C LEU A 123 5.31 16.85 -4.42
N ILE A 124 6.34 17.32 -5.12
CA ILE A 124 6.66 18.76 -5.21
C ILE A 124 6.38 19.35 -6.60
N ALA A 125 5.79 18.59 -7.51
CA ALA A 125 5.40 19.10 -8.81
C ALA A 125 4.30 20.18 -8.65
N GLY A 126 4.49 21.33 -9.28
CA GLY A 126 3.56 22.46 -9.27
C GLY A 126 2.81 22.65 -10.59
N ASP A 127 3.05 21.81 -11.57
CA ASP A 127 2.40 21.79 -12.87
C ASP A 127 2.16 20.35 -13.36
N ALA A 128 1.22 20.19 -14.31
CA ALA A 128 0.82 18.89 -14.83
C ALA A 128 1.95 18.17 -15.58
N PHE A 129 2.80 18.90 -16.29
CA PHE A 129 3.90 18.31 -17.06
C PHE A 129 4.97 17.72 -16.14
N THR A 130 5.45 18.50 -15.16
CA THR A 130 6.40 18.05 -14.15
C THR A 130 5.85 16.86 -13.38
N PHE A 131 4.56 16.91 -13.01
CA PHE A 131 3.89 15.81 -12.33
C PHE A 131 3.92 14.51 -13.16
N ILE A 132 3.48 14.56 -14.42
CA ILE A 132 3.40 13.38 -15.29
C ILE A 132 4.80 12.82 -15.59
N VAL A 133 5.80 13.67 -15.86
CA VAL A 133 7.17 13.21 -16.10
C VAL A 133 7.75 12.49 -14.87
N ALA A 134 7.62 13.10 -13.69
CA ALA A 134 8.08 12.47 -12.44
C ALA A 134 7.31 11.18 -12.13
N TRP A 135 5.99 11.15 -12.41
CA TRP A 135 5.14 9.98 -12.25
C TRP A 135 5.56 8.82 -13.16
N GLU A 136 5.87 9.10 -14.43
CA GLU A 136 6.35 8.07 -15.35
C GLU A 136 7.75 7.56 -14.99
N ILE A 137 8.65 8.45 -14.52
CA ILE A 137 9.95 8.02 -13.99
C ILE A 137 9.75 7.10 -12.80
N MET A 138 8.86 7.44 -11.86
CA MET A 138 8.50 6.60 -10.72
C MET A 138 7.95 5.24 -11.17
N ALA A 139 7.09 5.21 -12.18
CA ALA A 139 6.52 3.98 -12.73
C ALA A 139 7.59 3.09 -13.39
N LEU A 140 8.45 3.68 -14.23
CA LEU A 140 9.53 2.97 -14.92
C LEU A 140 10.56 2.41 -13.93
N VAL A 141 11.00 3.21 -12.98
CA VAL A 141 12.01 2.79 -11.99
C VAL A 141 11.45 1.69 -11.10
N SER A 142 10.21 1.81 -10.65
CA SER A 142 9.56 0.74 -9.87
C SER A 142 9.38 -0.54 -10.70
N PHE A 143 9.08 -0.46 -12.00
CA PHE A 143 9.07 -1.61 -12.89
C PHE A 143 10.44 -2.29 -12.95
N LEU A 144 11.53 -1.53 -13.13
CA LEU A 144 12.89 -2.08 -13.14
C LEU A 144 13.26 -2.76 -11.82
N LEU A 145 12.82 -2.19 -10.70
CA LEU A 145 13.01 -2.77 -9.37
C LEU A 145 12.18 -4.05 -9.15
N VAL A 146 10.94 -4.10 -9.65
CA VAL A 146 10.13 -5.34 -9.65
C VAL A 146 10.76 -6.42 -10.49
N ASN A 147 11.28 -6.05 -11.68
CA ASN A 147 11.95 -6.97 -12.61
C ASN A 147 13.42 -7.28 -12.23
N HIS A 148 13.83 -6.98 -11.02
CA HIS A 148 15.23 -7.15 -10.58
C HIS A 148 15.75 -8.59 -10.71
N GLU A 149 14.90 -9.59 -10.41
CA GLU A 149 15.19 -11.02 -10.57
C GLU A 149 14.61 -11.54 -11.91
N ALA A 150 14.98 -10.91 -13.04
CA ALA A 150 14.47 -11.23 -14.38
C ALA A 150 14.80 -12.67 -14.88
N ASP A 151 15.64 -13.41 -14.17
CA ASP A 151 15.93 -14.81 -14.49
C ASP A 151 14.71 -15.74 -14.26
N ARG A 152 13.73 -15.27 -13.49
CA ARG A 152 12.50 -16.00 -13.17
C ARG A 152 11.37 -15.54 -14.09
N LYS A 153 10.79 -16.46 -14.86
CA LYS A 153 9.66 -16.16 -15.75
C LYS A 153 8.47 -15.52 -15.03
N GLU A 154 8.22 -15.94 -13.79
CA GLU A 154 7.14 -15.39 -12.94
C GLU A 154 7.38 -13.91 -12.62
N THR A 155 8.63 -13.53 -12.32
CA THR A 155 9.03 -12.14 -12.06
C THR A 155 8.83 -11.27 -13.30
N VAL A 156 9.26 -11.74 -14.47
CA VAL A 156 9.10 -11.02 -15.75
C VAL A 156 7.61 -10.82 -16.07
N SER A 157 6.79 -11.87 -15.89
CA SER A 157 5.34 -11.78 -16.12
C SER A 157 4.67 -10.78 -15.17
N ALA A 158 5.02 -10.80 -13.89
CA ALA A 158 4.49 -9.87 -12.90
C ALA A 158 4.92 -8.42 -13.18
N ALA A 159 6.17 -8.20 -13.55
CA ALA A 159 6.69 -6.90 -13.93
C ALA A 159 6.01 -6.36 -15.19
N TYR A 160 5.82 -7.20 -16.21
CA TYR A 160 5.11 -6.81 -17.44
C TYR A 160 3.65 -6.42 -17.15
N GLN A 161 2.92 -7.23 -16.37
CA GLN A 161 1.56 -6.90 -15.96
C GLN A 161 1.52 -5.56 -15.22
N TYR A 162 2.44 -5.33 -14.29
CA TYR A 162 2.59 -4.07 -13.56
C TYR A 162 2.80 -2.90 -14.52
N MET A 163 3.72 -3.01 -15.47
CA MET A 163 4.02 -1.97 -16.43
C MET A 163 2.79 -1.60 -17.29
N VAL A 164 2.13 -2.59 -17.87
CA VAL A 164 0.92 -2.35 -18.70
C VAL A 164 -0.17 -1.64 -17.88
N MET A 165 -0.45 -2.15 -16.69
CA MET A 165 -1.50 -1.57 -15.84
C MET A 165 -1.16 -0.12 -15.46
N THR A 166 0.09 0.16 -15.05
CA THR A 166 0.47 1.52 -14.64
C THR A 166 0.40 2.52 -15.78
N HIS A 167 0.79 2.15 -17.01
CA HIS A 167 0.70 3.04 -18.18
C HIS A 167 -0.75 3.33 -18.57
N LEU A 168 -1.65 2.34 -18.46
CA LEU A 168 -3.09 2.58 -18.64
C LEU A 168 -3.61 3.60 -17.62
N GLY A 169 -3.16 3.50 -16.37
CA GLY A 169 -3.49 4.46 -15.33
C GLY A 169 -2.96 5.85 -15.63
N THR A 170 -1.70 5.97 -16.07
CA THR A 170 -1.11 7.25 -16.46
C THR A 170 -1.85 7.87 -17.64
N ALA A 171 -2.24 7.07 -18.64
CA ALA A 171 -3.03 7.58 -19.78
C ALA A 171 -4.35 8.21 -19.31
N ALA A 172 -5.05 7.60 -18.35
CA ALA A 172 -6.25 8.16 -17.77
C ALA A 172 -5.97 9.48 -17.00
N ILE A 173 -4.90 9.53 -16.18
CA ILE A 173 -4.49 10.75 -15.48
C ILE A 173 -4.13 11.86 -16.47
N LEU A 174 -3.45 11.53 -17.56
CA LEU A 174 -3.07 12.49 -18.60
C LEU A 174 -4.30 13.10 -19.27
N VAL A 175 -5.33 12.28 -19.59
CA VAL A 175 -6.60 12.78 -20.11
C VAL A 175 -7.26 13.74 -19.12
N ALA A 176 -7.27 13.42 -17.84
CA ALA A 176 -7.83 14.28 -16.81
C ALA A 176 -7.09 15.63 -16.72
N PHE A 177 -5.75 15.63 -16.72
CA PHE A 177 -4.95 16.87 -16.76
C PHE A 177 -5.15 17.67 -18.05
N TYR A 178 -5.24 16.99 -19.19
CA TYR A 178 -5.50 17.65 -20.46
C TYR A 178 -6.84 18.39 -20.47
N LEU A 179 -7.91 17.73 -20.01
CA LEU A 179 -9.23 18.35 -19.92
C LEU A 179 -9.22 19.58 -18.99
N LEU A 180 -8.56 19.51 -17.86
CA LEU A 180 -8.44 20.62 -16.92
C LEU A 180 -7.59 21.76 -17.52
N GLY A 181 -6.41 21.46 -18.03
CA GLY A 181 -5.47 22.44 -18.56
C GLY A 181 -5.98 23.15 -19.80
N SER A 182 -6.73 22.45 -20.69
CA SER A 182 -7.33 23.03 -21.88
C SER A 182 -8.46 24.04 -21.58
N HIS A 183 -9.01 24.00 -20.34
CA HIS A 183 -10.02 24.95 -19.85
C HIS A 183 -9.45 25.88 -18.77
N SER A 184 -8.15 26.05 -18.74
CA SER A 184 -7.42 26.92 -17.83
C SER A 184 -6.45 27.81 -18.62
N ALA A 185 -5.87 28.84 -18.01
CA ALA A 185 -4.90 29.71 -18.66
C ALA A 185 -3.59 28.98 -19.02
N SER A 186 -3.19 28.00 -18.22
CA SER A 186 -2.01 27.15 -18.45
C SER A 186 -2.17 25.79 -17.75
N PHE A 187 -1.16 24.91 -17.93
CA PHE A 187 -1.07 23.63 -17.21
C PHE A 187 -0.43 23.76 -15.81
N SER A 188 -0.21 24.97 -15.30
CA SER A 188 0.16 25.22 -13.91
C SER A 188 -0.97 24.82 -12.95
N PHE A 189 -0.65 24.26 -11.81
CA PHE A 189 -1.68 23.90 -10.81
C PHE A 189 -2.44 25.13 -10.31
N VAL A 190 -1.77 26.28 -10.22
CA VAL A 190 -2.40 27.56 -9.82
C VAL A 190 -3.50 27.98 -10.81
N ASP A 191 -3.21 27.88 -12.11
CA ASP A 191 -4.18 28.22 -13.14
C ASP A 191 -5.28 27.18 -13.27
N MET A 192 -4.94 25.90 -13.10
CA MET A 192 -5.91 24.80 -13.13
C MET A 192 -6.91 24.85 -11.97
N MET A 193 -6.57 25.47 -10.83
CA MET A 193 -7.54 25.73 -9.75
C MET A 193 -8.65 26.70 -10.15
N GLN A 194 -8.42 27.52 -11.18
CA GLN A 194 -9.37 28.50 -11.69
C GLN A 194 -10.09 28.00 -12.96
N ASN A 195 -10.03 26.68 -13.24
CA ASN A 195 -10.66 26.11 -14.43
C ASN A 195 -12.17 26.36 -14.46
N THR A 196 -12.70 26.44 -15.68
CA THR A 196 -14.13 26.64 -15.97
C THR A 196 -14.80 25.37 -16.48
N LEU A 197 -14.25 24.19 -16.13
CA LEU A 197 -14.73 22.92 -16.62
C LEU A 197 -16.09 22.57 -15.97
N ASP A 198 -17.11 22.42 -16.80
CA ASP A 198 -18.48 22.16 -16.38
C ASP A 198 -19.12 20.96 -17.08
N GLY A 199 -20.28 20.55 -16.60
CA GLY A 199 -21.12 19.53 -17.21
C GLY A 199 -20.44 18.17 -17.38
N SER A 200 -20.63 17.55 -18.54
CA SER A 200 -20.15 16.19 -18.83
C SER A 200 -18.62 16.08 -18.83
N LEU A 201 -17.90 17.12 -19.23
CA LEU A 201 -16.43 17.13 -19.24
C LEU A 201 -15.86 17.04 -17.82
N LYS A 202 -16.49 17.71 -16.84
CA LYS A 202 -16.14 17.62 -15.42
C LYS A 202 -16.28 16.18 -14.90
N HIS A 203 -17.37 15.50 -15.28
CA HIS A 203 -17.59 14.08 -14.90
C HIS A 203 -16.56 13.14 -15.55
N ILE A 204 -16.22 13.38 -16.83
CA ILE A 204 -15.18 12.60 -17.53
C ILE A 204 -13.81 12.83 -16.87
N ALA A 205 -13.43 14.08 -16.57
CA ALA A 205 -12.18 14.40 -15.89
C ALA A 205 -12.09 13.72 -14.52
N PHE A 206 -13.18 13.75 -13.71
CA PHE A 206 -13.26 13.03 -12.45
C PHE A 206 -13.09 11.53 -12.65
N GLY A 207 -13.83 10.92 -13.57
CA GLY A 207 -13.78 9.48 -13.83
C GLY A 207 -12.40 9.02 -14.27
N CYS A 208 -11.74 9.76 -15.16
CA CYS A 208 -10.38 9.49 -15.63
C CYS A 208 -9.36 9.64 -14.48
N ALA A 209 -9.43 10.71 -13.68
CA ALA A 209 -8.56 10.91 -12.54
C ALA A 209 -8.73 9.78 -11.51
N PHE A 210 -9.99 9.47 -11.12
CA PHE A 210 -10.26 8.42 -10.16
C PHE A 210 -9.80 7.06 -10.68
N ALA A 211 -10.09 6.67 -11.91
CA ALA A 211 -9.66 5.42 -12.50
C ALA A 211 -8.13 5.29 -12.53
N GLY A 212 -7.41 6.33 -12.95
CA GLY A 212 -5.95 6.32 -13.01
C GLY A 212 -5.29 6.22 -11.65
N PHE A 213 -5.73 7.01 -10.67
CA PHE A 213 -5.19 6.94 -9.30
C PHE A 213 -5.64 5.68 -8.56
N ALA A 214 -6.87 5.19 -8.76
CA ALA A 214 -7.37 3.93 -8.22
C ALA A 214 -6.55 2.73 -8.71
N LEU A 215 -6.19 2.71 -10.00
CA LEU A 215 -5.32 1.71 -10.57
C LEU A 215 -3.95 1.69 -9.89
N LYS A 216 -3.32 2.85 -9.73
CA LYS A 216 -2.01 2.94 -9.06
C LYS A 216 -2.10 2.62 -7.57
N SER A 217 -3.20 2.96 -6.89
CA SER A 217 -3.47 2.61 -5.50
C SER A 217 -3.77 1.12 -5.29
N GLY A 218 -4.10 0.39 -6.35
CA GLY A 218 -4.49 -1.00 -6.29
C GLY A 218 -5.90 -1.21 -5.75
N LEU A 219 -6.86 -0.32 -6.04
CA LEU A 219 -8.26 -0.53 -5.69
C LEU A 219 -8.93 -1.53 -6.63
N MET A 220 -9.83 -2.35 -6.12
CA MET A 220 -10.62 -3.28 -6.93
C MET A 220 -11.61 -2.52 -7.81
N PRO A 221 -11.75 -2.93 -9.06
CA PRO A 221 -11.23 -4.13 -9.74
C PRO A 221 -9.80 -3.98 -10.33
N LEU A 222 -9.14 -2.83 -10.18
CA LEU A 222 -7.88 -2.47 -10.85
C LEU A 222 -6.61 -2.94 -10.11
N HIS A 223 -6.73 -3.83 -9.13
CA HIS A 223 -5.69 -4.24 -8.17
C HIS A 223 -4.79 -5.39 -8.66
N THR A 224 -5.14 -6.09 -9.74
CA THR A 224 -4.58 -7.43 -10.07
C THR A 224 -3.07 -7.48 -10.25
N TRP A 225 -2.44 -6.36 -10.54
CA TRP A 225 -0.98 -6.23 -10.64
C TRP A 225 -0.28 -6.33 -9.27
N LEU A 226 -0.94 -5.86 -8.21
CA LEU A 226 -0.33 -5.65 -6.90
C LEU A 226 0.04 -6.95 -6.19
N PRO A 227 -0.83 -7.99 -6.12
CA PRO A 227 -0.50 -9.29 -5.54
C PRO A 227 0.59 -10.07 -6.28
N ASN A 228 0.89 -9.70 -7.53
CA ASN A 228 1.93 -10.32 -8.34
C ASN A 228 3.26 -9.53 -8.27
N ALA A 229 3.20 -8.21 -8.32
CA ALA A 229 4.39 -7.35 -8.31
C ALA A 229 5.13 -7.36 -6.96
N HIS A 230 4.41 -7.31 -5.83
CA HIS A 230 5.05 -7.29 -4.50
C HIS A 230 5.84 -8.55 -4.15
N PRO A 231 5.37 -9.78 -4.42
CA PRO A 231 6.17 -10.98 -4.20
C PRO A 231 7.38 -11.12 -5.12
N ALA A 232 7.33 -10.50 -6.30
CA ALA A 232 8.42 -10.51 -7.28
C ALA A 232 9.55 -9.53 -6.90
N ALA A 233 9.21 -8.36 -6.36
CA ALA A 233 10.18 -7.33 -5.98
C ALA A 233 11.02 -7.73 -4.76
N PRO A 234 12.26 -7.23 -4.60
CA PRO A 234 13.02 -7.29 -3.35
C PRO A 234 12.23 -6.71 -2.17
N SER A 235 12.40 -7.24 -0.95
CA SER A 235 11.47 -6.92 0.15
C SER A 235 11.51 -5.45 0.61
N HIS A 236 12.67 -4.80 0.60
CA HIS A 236 12.76 -3.36 0.88
C HIS A 236 12.07 -2.52 -0.19
N VAL A 237 12.12 -2.94 -1.46
CA VAL A 237 11.36 -2.31 -2.55
C VAL A 237 9.86 -2.49 -2.33
N SER A 238 9.40 -3.71 -2.00
CA SER A 238 8.00 -3.97 -1.68
C SER A 238 7.51 -3.15 -0.48
N ALA A 239 8.37 -2.94 0.52
CA ALA A 239 8.08 -2.09 1.68
C ALA A 239 7.81 -0.63 1.27
N LEU A 240 8.64 -0.06 0.38
CA LEU A 240 8.44 1.31 -0.11
C LEU A 240 7.25 1.41 -1.10
N MET A 241 7.09 0.44 -1.99
CA MET A 241 5.95 0.40 -2.91
C MET A 241 4.63 0.41 -2.15
N SER A 242 4.46 -0.50 -1.18
CA SER A 242 3.25 -0.58 -0.37
C SER A 242 3.15 0.58 0.63
N GLY A 243 4.25 0.89 1.32
CA GLY A 243 4.28 1.92 2.36
C GLY A 243 4.14 3.35 1.84
N VAL A 244 4.66 3.66 0.66
CA VAL A 244 4.74 5.03 0.13
C VAL A 244 4.08 5.16 -1.23
N MET A 245 4.53 4.42 -2.25
CA MET A 245 4.10 4.63 -3.64
C MET A 245 2.58 4.59 -3.83
N LEU A 246 1.87 3.69 -3.14
CA LEU A 246 0.40 3.64 -3.18
C LEU A 246 -0.23 4.93 -2.63
N LYS A 247 0.40 5.60 -1.65
CA LYS A 247 -0.10 6.85 -1.06
C LYS A 247 0.16 8.05 -1.95
N VAL A 248 1.18 8.00 -2.83
CA VAL A 248 1.37 9.03 -3.88
C VAL A 248 0.16 9.10 -4.80
N ALA A 249 -0.53 7.97 -5.03
CA ALA A 249 -1.78 7.98 -5.77
C ALA A 249 -2.93 8.66 -5.00
N LEU A 250 -3.00 8.48 -3.68
CA LEU A 250 -3.94 9.23 -2.82
C LEU A 250 -3.61 10.73 -2.85
N TYR A 251 -2.31 11.08 -2.81
CA TYR A 251 -1.86 12.47 -2.96
C TYR A 251 -2.38 13.10 -4.25
N GLY A 252 -2.15 12.42 -5.39
CA GLY A 252 -2.61 12.92 -6.69
C GLY A 252 -4.12 13.03 -6.77
N PHE A 253 -4.86 12.01 -6.32
CA PHE A 253 -6.32 12.05 -6.29
C PHE A 253 -6.85 13.16 -5.37
N GLY A 254 -6.25 13.35 -4.20
CA GLY A 254 -6.61 14.43 -3.28
C GLY A 254 -6.41 15.81 -3.92
N ARG A 255 -5.33 16.03 -4.67
CA ARG A 255 -5.15 17.28 -5.43
C ARG A 255 -6.29 17.50 -6.42
N PHE A 256 -6.66 16.47 -7.18
CA PHE A 256 -7.80 16.56 -8.11
C PHE A 256 -9.09 16.91 -7.40
N ALA A 257 -9.39 16.22 -6.30
CA ALA A 257 -10.63 16.40 -5.57
C ALA A 257 -10.70 17.76 -4.87
N PHE A 258 -9.61 18.17 -4.17
CA PHE A 258 -9.62 19.43 -3.39
C PHE A 258 -9.44 20.66 -4.24
N GLN A 259 -8.59 20.60 -5.26
CA GLN A 259 -8.09 21.80 -5.92
C GLN A 259 -8.69 22.02 -7.32
N PHE A 260 -8.95 20.95 -8.09
CA PHE A 260 -9.27 21.11 -9.51
C PHE A 260 -10.74 20.84 -9.86
N ILE A 261 -11.34 19.80 -9.32
CA ILE A 261 -12.69 19.37 -9.69
C ILE A 261 -13.74 19.85 -8.69
N GLY A 262 -13.37 19.99 -7.42
CA GLY A 262 -14.32 20.26 -6.34
C GLY A 262 -15.13 19.04 -5.93
N MET A 263 -15.88 19.16 -4.84
CA MET A 263 -16.58 18.04 -4.19
C MET A 263 -18.08 18.34 -4.02
N ASP A 264 -18.68 19.13 -4.91
CA ASP A 264 -20.09 19.52 -4.81
C ASP A 264 -21.05 18.41 -5.19
N ASN A 265 -20.56 17.39 -5.93
CA ASN A 265 -21.38 16.32 -6.44
C ASN A 265 -21.33 15.09 -5.50
N ILE A 266 -22.49 14.73 -4.96
CA ILE A 266 -22.66 13.59 -4.05
C ILE A 266 -22.20 12.25 -4.65
N TRP A 267 -22.35 12.07 -5.99
CA TRP A 267 -21.96 10.83 -6.67
C TRP A 267 -20.46 10.58 -6.65
N TYR A 268 -19.63 11.63 -6.62
CA TYR A 268 -18.18 11.48 -6.55
C TYR A 268 -17.77 10.81 -5.23
N GLY A 269 -18.28 11.32 -4.12
CA GLY A 269 -18.03 10.75 -2.80
C GLY A 269 -18.58 9.32 -2.66
N LEU A 270 -19.78 9.06 -3.20
CA LEU A 270 -20.40 7.72 -3.19
C LEU A 270 -19.57 6.68 -3.93
N ILE A 271 -19.12 7.00 -5.15
CA ILE A 271 -18.31 6.08 -5.97
C ILE A 271 -16.99 5.75 -5.24
N VAL A 272 -16.29 6.79 -4.75
CA VAL A 272 -15.01 6.62 -4.05
C VAL A 272 -15.19 5.78 -2.78
N MET A 273 -16.23 6.05 -1.98
CA MET A 273 -16.55 5.34 -0.76
C MET A 273 -16.86 3.87 -1.03
N ILE A 274 -17.76 3.58 -1.97
CA ILE A 274 -18.18 2.20 -2.27
C ILE A 274 -17.03 1.39 -2.83
N VAL A 275 -16.30 1.92 -3.82
CA VAL A 275 -15.13 1.23 -4.41
C VAL A 275 -14.06 1.00 -3.35
N GLY A 276 -13.81 1.99 -2.47
CA GLY A 276 -12.89 1.85 -1.35
C GLY A 276 -13.29 0.70 -0.42
N LEU A 277 -14.52 0.69 0.09
CA LEU A 277 -14.99 -0.32 1.04
C LEU A 277 -15.07 -1.74 0.46
N LEU A 278 -15.50 -1.87 -0.80
CA LEU A 278 -15.46 -3.16 -1.50
C LEU A 278 -14.03 -3.67 -1.63
N SER A 279 -13.08 -2.76 -1.95
CA SER A 279 -11.65 -3.10 -2.00
C SER A 279 -11.12 -3.51 -0.63
N ALA A 280 -11.56 -2.86 0.44
CA ALA A 280 -11.17 -3.19 1.80
C ALA A 280 -11.59 -4.62 2.17
N PHE A 281 -12.85 -4.94 2.01
CA PHE A 281 -13.38 -6.24 2.40
C PHE A 281 -12.84 -7.39 1.51
N LEU A 282 -12.91 -7.23 0.21
CA LEU A 282 -12.42 -8.29 -0.70
C LEU A 282 -10.91 -8.46 -0.60
N GLY A 283 -10.15 -7.35 -0.39
CA GLY A 283 -8.70 -7.40 -0.20
C GLY A 283 -8.31 -8.28 0.98
N VAL A 284 -8.91 -8.07 2.15
CA VAL A 284 -8.60 -8.89 3.34
C VAL A 284 -9.13 -10.32 3.22
N LEU A 285 -10.24 -10.53 2.52
CA LEU A 285 -10.78 -11.85 2.27
C LEU A 285 -9.79 -12.69 1.45
N TYR A 286 -9.25 -12.13 0.34
CA TYR A 286 -8.19 -12.79 -0.45
C TYR A 286 -6.89 -12.94 0.36
N ALA A 287 -6.47 -11.93 1.13
CA ALA A 287 -5.29 -12.02 1.99
C ALA A 287 -5.37 -13.24 2.94
N THR A 288 -6.55 -13.49 3.51
CA THR A 288 -6.78 -14.62 4.42
C THR A 288 -6.68 -15.97 3.72
N MET A 289 -6.83 -16.05 2.42
CA MET A 289 -6.73 -17.30 1.67
C MET A 289 -5.31 -17.61 1.18
N GLU A 290 -4.44 -16.62 1.08
CA GLU A 290 -3.07 -16.76 0.58
C GLU A 290 -2.15 -17.46 1.57
N VAL A 291 -1.14 -18.16 1.04
CA VAL A 291 -0.08 -18.83 1.83
C VAL A 291 1.31 -18.22 1.64
N ASP A 292 1.50 -17.42 0.60
CA ASP A 292 2.71 -16.62 0.39
C ASP A 292 2.64 -15.36 1.27
N MET A 293 3.60 -15.20 2.19
CA MET A 293 3.63 -14.08 3.14
C MET A 293 3.61 -12.71 2.45
N LYS A 294 4.30 -12.55 1.32
CA LYS A 294 4.28 -11.29 0.56
C LYS A 294 2.95 -11.06 -0.18
N ARG A 295 2.29 -12.13 -0.67
CA ARG A 295 0.95 -12.00 -1.27
C ARG A 295 -0.11 -11.66 -0.23
N ILE A 296 -0.03 -12.23 0.98
CA ILE A 296 -0.88 -11.84 2.11
C ILE A 296 -0.76 -10.34 2.36
N LEU A 297 0.47 -9.82 2.44
CA LEU A 297 0.74 -8.41 2.67
C LEU A 297 0.31 -7.54 1.49
N ALA A 298 0.40 -8.03 0.27
CA ALA A 298 -0.04 -7.33 -0.92
C ALA A 298 -1.57 -7.13 -0.93
N TYR A 299 -2.34 -8.20 -0.74
CA TYR A 299 -3.80 -8.09 -0.64
C TYR A 299 -4.26 -7.27 0.57
N SER A 300 -3.55 -7.35 1.68
CA SER A 300 -3.79 -6.48 2.82
C SER A 300 -3.42 -5.00 2.53
N SER A 301 -2.61 -4.71 1.50
CA SER A 301 -2.42 -3.32 1.03
C SER A 301 -3.63 -2.84 0.23
N VAL A 302 -4.27 -3.73 -0.57
CA VAL A 302 -5.55 -3.44 -1.23
C VAL A 302 -6.63 -3.11 -0.18
N GLU A 303 -6.71 -3.92 0.89
CA GLU A 303 -7.59 -3.70 2.04
C GLU A 303 -7.41 -2.29 2.61
N ASN A 304 -6.21 -1.97 3.06
CA ASN A 304 -5.96 -0.71 3.76
C ASN A 304 -6.09 0.51 2.85
N MET A 305 -5.69 0.42 1.57
CA MET A 305 -5.98 1.47 0.59
C MET A 305 -7.49 1.63 0.39
N GLY A 306 -8.23 0.54 0.44
CA GLY A 306 -9.69 0.55 0.43
C GLY A 306 -10.28 1.32 1.62
N ILE A 307 -9.79 1.10 2.84
CA ILE A 307 -10.19 1.85 4.05
C ILE A 307 -9.89 3.34 3.89
N ILE A 308 -8.68 3.68 3.40
CA ILE A 308 -8.26 5.07 3.19
C ILE A 308 -9.16 5.77 2.17
N PHE A 309 -9.42 5.16 1.01
CA PHE A 309 -10.30 5.74 -0.01
C PHE A 309 -11.76 5.74 0.44
N GLY A 310 -12.20 4.76 1.23
CA GLY A 310 -13.52 4.75 1.86
C GLY A 310 -13.73 5.96 2.79
N ALA A 311 -12.74 6.25 3.64
CA ALA A 311 -12.75 7.43 4.50
C ALA A 311 -12.67 8.75 3.69
N PHE A 312 -11.86 8.77 2.64
CA PHE A 312 -11.76 9.94 1.75
C PHE A 312 -13.10 10.20 1.04
N GLY A 313 -13.76 9.15 0.52
CA GLY A 313 -15.10 9.24 -0.06
C GLY A 313 -16.17 9.70 0.93
N CYS A 314 -16.09 9.26 2.20
CA CYS A 314 -16.93 9.78 3.29
C CYS A 314 -16.74 11.29 3.48
N GLY A 315 -15.49 11.77 3.46
CA GLY A 315 -15.17 13.21 3.50
C GLY A 315 -15.74 13.98 2.31
N MET A 316 -15.64 13.44 1.09
CA MET A 316 -16.24 14.04 -0.11
C MET A 316 -17.78 14.13 0.00
N LEU A 317 -18.43 13.11 0.55
CA LEU A 317 -19.88 13.14 0.80
C LEU A 317 -20.26 14.24 1.78
N LEU A 318 -19.57 14.34 2.91
CA LEU A 318 -19.80 15.39 3.89
C LEU A 318 -19.57 16.80 3.31
N MET A 319 -18.57 16.95 2.43
CA MET A 319 -18.35 18.22 1.69
C MET A 319 -19.51 18.55 0.76
N SER A 320 -20.02 17.59 0.00
CA SER A 320 -21.16 17.81 -0.90
C SER A 320 -22.46 18.16 -0.14
N MET A 321 -22.52 17.82 1.14
CA MET A 321 -23.61 18.21 2.05
C MET A 321 -23.33 19.53 2.78
N HIS A 322 -22.28 20.24 2.44
CA HIS A 322 -21.83 21.49 3.09
C HIS A 322 -21.48 21.36 4.57
N LEU A 323 -21.12 20.15 5.02
CA LEU A 323 -20.73 19.82 6.39
C LEU A 323 -19.20 19.83 6.55
N MET A 324 -18.56 20.96 6.21
CA MET A 324 -17.10 21.12 6.16
C MET A 324 -16.37 20.66 7.43
N PRO A 325 -16.76 21.02 8.67
CA PRO A 325 -16.03 20.59 9.87
C PRO A 325 -15.99 19.06 10.01
N LEU A 326 -17.05 18.38 9.60
CA LEU A 326 -17.15 16.91 9.66
C LEU A 326 -16.34 16.25 8.53
N ALA A 327 -16.32 16.88 7.35
CA ALA A 327 -15.51 16.44 6.22
C ALA A 327 -14.00 16.48 6.54
N ILE A 328 -13.54 17.55 7.21
CA ILE A 328 -12.15 17.67 7.67
C ILE A 328 -11.73 16.47 8.51
N VAL A 329 -12.60 15.98 9.39
CA VAL A 329 -12.29 14.81 10.22
C VAL A 329 -12.17 13.55 9.39
N ALA A 330 -13.05 13.33 8.43
CA ALA A 330 -12.97 12.17 7.54
C ALA A 330 -11.69 12.19 6.68
N PHE A 331 -11.29 13.35 6.17
CA PHE A 331 -10.02 13.51 5.47
C PHE A 331 -8.81 13.34 6.40
N THR A 332 -8.91 13.83 7.63
CA THR A 332 -7.87 13.60 8.67
C THR A 332 -7.77 12.11 8.98
N ALA A 333 -8.90 11.41 9.12
CA ALA A 333 -8.92 9.96 9.32
C ALA A 333 -8.21 9.22 8.17
N ALA A 334 -8.51 9.58 6.91
CA ALA A 334 -7.85 9.01 5.73
C ALA A 334 -6.34 9.23 5.73
N THR A 335 -5.87 10.44 6.07
CA THR A 335 -4.44 10.79 6.09
C THR A 335 -3.69 10.15 7.27
N VAL A 336 -4.28 10.13 8.46
CA VAL A 336 -3.72 9.45 9.65
C VAL A 336 -3.62 7.95 9.38
N HIS A 337 -4.66 7.34 8.78
CA HIS A 337 -4.60 5.93 8.43
C HIS A 337 -3.57 5.65 7.32
N ALA A 338 -3.41 6.53 6.34
CA ALA A 338 -2.37 6.43 5.32
C ALA A 338 -0.96 6.49 5.92
N PHE A 339 -0.71 7.40 6.87
CA PHE A 339 0.55 7.48 7.61
C PHE A 339 0.81 6.21 8.44
N SER A 340 -0.16 5.79 9.24
CA SER A 340 -0.10 4.56 10.05
C SER A 340 0.16 3.33 9.18
N HIS A 341 -0.55 3.21 8.07
CA HIS A 341 -0.39 2.11 7.12
C HIS A 341 1.00 2.09 6.47
N SER A 342 1.63 3.24 6.26
CA SER A 342 3.01 3.31 5.76
C SER A 342 4.00 2.67 6.75
N LEU A 343 3.88 2.97 8.04
CA LEU A 343 4.70 2.39 9.10
C LEU A 343 4.48 0.88 9.24
N MET A 344 3.23 0.45 9.31
CA MET A 344 2.84 -0.96 9.46
C MET A 344 3.33 -1.81 8.29
N LYS A 345 3.14 -1.34 7.06
CA LYS A 345 3.55 -2.08 5.85
C LYS A 345 5.05 -2.07 5.66
N GLY A 346 5.72 -0.95 5.95
CA GLY A 346 7.17 -0.91 5.98
C GLY A 346 7.72 -2.01 6.89
N LEU A 347 7.24 -2.07 8.14
CA LEU A 347 7.64 -3.09 9.12
C LEU A 347 7.34 -4.52 8.63
N MET A 348 6.14 -4.77 8.14
CA MET A 348 5.74 -6.14 7.78
C MET A 348 6.42 -6.68 6.52
N PHE A 349 6.66 -5.83 5.49
CA PHE A 349 7.44 -6.26 4.34
C PHE A 349 8.92 -6.46 4.64
N MET A 350 9.51 -5.66 5.55
CA MET A 350 10.86 -5.91 6.08
C MET A 350 10.89 -7.23 6.87
N SER A 351 9.88 -7.52 7.69
CA SER A 351 9.75 -8.78 8.41
C SER A 351 9.61 -9.98 7.46
N ALA A 352 8.80 -9.87 6.41
CA ALA A 352 8.69 -10.90 5.38
C ALA A 352 10.02 -11.12 4.65
N GLY A 353 10.78 -10.05 4.40
CA GLY A 353 12.13 -10.11 3.85
C GLY A 353 13.10 -10.81 4.77
N ALA A 354 13.06 -10.52 6.07
CA ALA A 354 13.88 -11.16 7.09
C ALA A 354 13.61 -12.67 7.17
N VAL A 355 12.34 -13.07 7.18
CA VAL A 355 11.95 -14.48 7.18
C VAL A 355 12.40 -15.18 5.89
N MET A 356 12.20 -14.55 4.73
CA MET A 356 12.62 -15.11 3.45
C MET A 356 14.15 -15.24 3.35
N HIS A 357 14.90 -14.26 3.88
CA HIS A 357 16.37 -14.29 3.90
C HIS A 357 16.89 -15.45 4.77
N ALA A 358 16.25 -15.72 5.92
CA ALA A 358 16.65 -16.79 6.83
C ALA A 358 16.24 -18.19 6.36
N THR A 359 15.07 -18.33 5.72
CA THR A 359 14.47 -19.64 5.39
C THR A 359 14.56 -19.99 3.91
N GLY A 360 14.82 -19.04 3.03
CA GLY A 360 14.74 -19.23 1.58
C GLY A 360 13.31 -19.41 1.05
N SER A 361 12.28 -19.28 1.89
CA SER A 361 10.88 -19.51 1.53
C SER A 361 9.99 -18.36 1.98
N LYS A 362 8.93 -18.10 1.23
CA LYS A 362 7.86 -17.17 1.58
C LYS A 362 6.54 -17.86 1.92
N ASN A 363 6.50 -19.21 1.85
CA ASN A 363 5.30 -20.02 2.10
C ASN A 363 5.18 -20.34 3.60
N ILE A 364 4.17 -19.75 4.27
CA ILE A 364 3.93 -19.95 5.70
C ILE A 364 3.52 -21.37 6.08
N GLU A 365 3.00 -22.17 5.15
CA GLU A 365 2.69 -23.59 5.39
C GLU A 365 3.94 -24.45 5.67
N LYS A 366 5.11 -24.03 5.17
CA LYS A 366 6.39 -24.71 5.36
C LYS A 366 7.14 -24.26 6.60
N MET A 367 6.63 -23.23 7.31
CA MET A 367 7.26 -22.62 8.48
C MET A 367 6.74 -23.24 9.78
N GLY A 368 6.95 -22.57 10.88
CA GLY A 368 6.52 -22.94 12.24
C GLY A 368 7.70 -22.91 13.20
N GLY A 369 7.47 -22.41 14.44
CA GLY A 369 8.50 -22.37 15.47
C GLY A 369 9.64 -21.39 15.25
N LEU A 370 9.52 -20.44 14.28
CA LEU A 370 10.55 -19.44 13.99
C LEU A 370 10.85 -18.51 15.19
N LEU A 371 9.91 -18.34 16.12
CA LEU A 371 10.11 -17.55 17.34
C LEU A 371 11.38 -17.94 18.12
N LYS A 372 11.72 -19.24 18.15
CA LYS A 372 12.91 -19.74 18.85
C LYS A 372 14.22 -19.44 18.11
N LYS A 373 14.15 -19.29 16.80
CA LYS A 373 15.32 -19.06 15.93
C LYS A 373 15.56 -17.58 15.61
N MET A 374 14.46 -16.80 15.58
CA MET A 374 14.45 -15.40 15.20
C MET A 374 13.61 -14.57 16.17
N PRO A 375 14.00 -14.47 17.46
CA PRO A 375 13.17 -13.86 18.51
C PRO A 375 12.92 -12.37 18.28
N TYR A 376 13.92 -11.59 17.83
CA TYR A 376 13.76 -10.16 17.56
C TYR A 376 12.89 -9.92 16.32
N THR A 377 13.15 -10.65 15.24
CA THR A 377 12.29 -10.62 14.05
C THR A 377 10.84 -10.98 14.38
N ALA A 378 10.63 -12.03 15.21
CA ALA A 378 9.30 -12.43 15.64
C ALA A 378 8.61 -11.34 16.46
N PHE A 379 9.31 -10.68 17.38
CA PHE A 379 8.78 -9.57 18.18
C PHE A 379 8.34 -8.38 17.31
N PHE A 380 9.18 -7.97 16.36
CA PHE A 380 8.82 -6.88 15.45
C PHE A 380 7.66 -7.25 14.52
N THR A 381 7.63 -8.51 14.05
CA THR A 381 6.50 -9.01 13.24
C THR A 381 5.20 -9.04 14.05
N LEU A 382 5.27 -9.37 15.35
CA LEU A 382 4.09 -9.34 16.23
C LEU A 382 3.52 -7.93 16.33
N ILE A 383 4.37 -6.91 16.55
CA ILE A 383 3.94 -5.51 16.60
C ILE A 383 3.26 -5.11 15.27
N GLY A 384 3.87 -5.46 14.14
CA GLY A 384 3.29 -5.16 12.82
C GLY A 384 1.97 -5.91 12.57
N ALA A 385 1.85 -7.17 12.99
CA ALA A 385 0.63 -7.95 12.90
C ALA A 385 -0.49 -7.38 13.79
N MET A 386 -0.16 -6.98 15.02
CA MET A 386 -1.10 -6.30 15.92
C MET A 386 -1.60 -4.98 15.32
N ALA A 387 -0.71 -4.23 14.69
CA ALA A 387 -1.05 -2.95 14.08
C ALA A 387 -1.96 -3.10 12.85
N LEU A 388 -1.70 -4.08 11.99
CA LEU A 388 -2.57 -4.40 10.84
C LEU A 388 -3.88 -5.09 11.25
N SER A 389 -4.00 -5.52 12.48
CA SER A 389 -5.24 -6.02 13.11
C SER A 389 -5.95 -4.95 13.93
N SER A 390 -5.49 -3.72 13.85
CA SER A 390 -6.04 -2.56 14.60
C SER A 390 -6.21 -2.82 16.09
N LEU A 391 -5.21 -3.50 16.70
CA LEU A 391 -5.22 -3.74 18.14
C LEU A 391 -4.77 -2.50 18.93
N PRO A 392 -5.24 -2.34 20.18
CA PRO A 392 -4.86 -1.22 21.04
C PRO A 392 -3.34 -1.04 21.15
N PHE A 393 -2.90 0.20 21.40
CA PHE A 393 -1.51 0.63 21.54
C PHE A 393 -0.69 0.59 20.24
N THR A 394 -1.34 0.42 19.10
CA THR A 394 -0.71 0.45 17.79
C THR A 394 -1.33 1.53 16.90
N SER A 395 -0.56 2.01 15.93
CA SER A 395 -0.99 3.07 15.03
C SER A 395 -2.21 2.70 14.15
N GLY A 396 -2.46 1.40 13.93
CA GLY A 396 -3.58 0.92 13.12
C GLY A 396 -4.93 1.28 13.72
N LEU A 397 -5.10 1.04 15.05
CA LEU A 397 -6.34 1.36 15.74
C LEU A 397 -6.66 2.85 15.67
N VAL A 398 -5.66 3.73 15.79
CA VAL A 398 -5.87 5.19 15.74
C VAL A 398 -6.54 5.61 14.44
N GLY A 399 -6.02 5.13 13.30
CA GLY A 399 -6.58 5.44 11.99
C GLY A 399 -7.99 4.85 11.79
N GLU A 400 -8.17 3.55 12.06
CA GLU A 400 -9.47 2.89 11.90
C GLU A 400 -10.54 3.46 12.84
N TRP A 401 -10.19 3.80 14.07
CA TRP A 401 -11.13 4.42 15.01
C TRP A 401 -11.65 5.75 14.47
N LEU A 402 -10.78 6.61 13.93
CA LEU A 402 -11.18 7.87 13.30
C LEU A 402 -12.08 7.64 12.07
N VAL A 403 -11.75 6.63 11.27
CA VAL A 403 -12.56 6.23 10.10
C VAL A 403 -13.95 5.79 10.55
N LEU A 404 -14.06 4.92 11.56
CA LEU A 404 -15.34 4.47 12.11
C LEU A 404 -16.18 5.65 12.62
N GLN A 405 -15.58 6.60 13.34
CA GLN A 405 -16.26 7.81 13.81
C GLN A 405 -16.79 8.67 12.65
N SER A 406 -16.04 8.76 11.57
CA SER A 406 -16.47 9.50 10.37
C SER A 406 -17.71 8.86 9.72
N PHE A 407 -17.79 7.54 9.67
CA PHE A 407 -18.98 6.83 9.16
C PHE A 407 -20.19 6.97 10.08
N ILE A 408 -20.01 6.88 11.40
CA ILE A 408 -21.09 7.13 12.37
C ILE A 408 -21.66 8.54 12.18
N THR A 409 -20.79 9.52 12.05
CA THR A 409 -21.18 10.90 11.84
C THR A 409 -21.93 11.10 10.52
N LEU A 410 -21.43 10.51 9.43
CA LEU A 410 -22.12 10.54 8.14
C LEU A 410 -23.51 9.90 8.23
N ALA A 411 -23.66 8.78 8.95
CA ALA A 411 -24.95 8.12 9.16
C ALA A 411 -25.95 9.00 9.92
N GLN A 412 -25.48 9.79 10.90
CA GLN A 412 -26.30 10.73 11.66
C GLN A 412 -26.77 11.92 10.81
N GLN A 413 -25.93 12.36 9.86
CA GLN A 413 -26.19 13.53 9.00
C GLN A 413 -26.88 13.15 7.69
N ALA A 414 -27.00 11.86 7.35
CA ALA A 414 -27.65 11.42 6.12
C ALA A 414 -29.10 11.86 6.03
N GLY A 415 -29.40 12.71 5.04
CA GLY A 415 -30.70 13.35 4.88
C GLY A 415 -31.79 12.42 4.38
N THR A 416 -31.44 11.32 3.68
CA THR A 416 -32.42 10.35 3.16
C THR A 416 -32.25 8.97 3.81
N PRO A 417 -33.34 8.19 3.96
CA PRO A 417 -33.27 6.84 4.52
C PRO A 417 -32.34 5.91 3.72
N GLU A 418 -32.31 6.04 2.39
CA GLU A 418 -31.49 5.22 1.50
C GLU A 418 -30.00 5.47 1.73
N LEU A 419 -29.60 6.75 1.81
CA LEU A 419 -28.21 7.12 2.09
C LEU A 419 -27.81 6.64 3.49
N ARG A 420 -28.70 6.81 4.49
CA ARG A 420 -28.45 6.33 5.85
C ARG A 420 -28.24 4.82 5.89
N LEU A 421 -29.12 4.06 5.20
CA LEU A 421 -28.97 2.60 5.10
C LEU A 421 -27.65 2.21 4.46
N LEU A 422 -27.28 2.87 3.35
CA LEU A 422 -26.01 2.61 2.65
C LEU A 422 -24.80 2.86 3.57
N VAL A 423 -24.80 3.95 4.32
CA VAL A 423 -23.71 4.29 5.26
C VAL A 423 -23.64 3.29 6.42
N VAL A 424 -24.79 2.86 6.97
CA VAL A 424 -24.83 1.83 8.01
C VAL A 424 -24.29 0.49 7.49
N LEU A 425 -24.67 0.07 6.28
CA LEU A 425 -24.13 -1.13 5.65
C LEU A 425 -22.60 -0.99 5.41
N SER A 426 -22.15 0.19 5.04
CA SER A 426 -20.73 0.52 4.87
C SER A 426 -19.96 0.39 6.19
N PHE A 427 -20.51 0.87 7.28
CA PHE A 427 -19.96 0.74 8.64
C PHE A 427 -19.87 -0.73 9.08
N ILE A 428 -20.90 -1.53 8.81
CA ILE A 428 -20.91 -2.97 9.10
C ILE A 428 -19.82 -3.68 8.27
N LEU A 429 -19.70 -3.33 6.99
CA LEU A 429 -18.68 -3.90 6.10
C LEU A 429 -17.26 -3.59 6.59
N LEU A 430 -17.02 -2.37 7.08
CA LEU A 430 -15.75 -1.97 7.67
C LEU A 430 -15.44 -2.77 8.94
N GLY A 431 -16.42 -2.97 9.83
CA GLY A 431 -16.27 -3.82 11.02
C GLY A 431 -15.95 -5.28 10.66
N LEU A 432 -16.60 -5.82 9.63
CA LEU A 432 -16.32 -7.16 9.12
C LEU A 432 -14.92 -7.25 8.51
N THR A 433 -14.46 -6.19 7.85
CA THR A 433 -13.09 -6.09 7.32
C THR A 433 -12.06 -6.19 8.46
N GLY A 434 -12.20 -5.40 9.53
CA GLY A 434 -11.29 -5.44 10.68
C GLY A 434 -11.29 -6.80 11.40
N ALA A 435 -12.46 -7.41 11.59
CA ALA A 435 -12.54 -8.75 12.17
C ALA A 435 -11.82 -9.82 11.30
N THR A 436 -11.95 -9.72 9.98
CA THR A 436 -11.26 -10.61 9.03
C THR A 436 -9.76 -10.36 9.02
N ALA A 437 -9.32 -9.09 9.13
CA ALA A 437 -7.92 -8.70 9.24
C ALA A 437 -7.25 -9.30 10.47
N LEU A 438 -7.92 -9.22 11.64
CA LEU A 438 -7.44 -9.87 12.85
C LEU A 438 -7.21 -11.37 12.62
N GLY A 439 -8.19 -12.08 12.05
CA GLY A 439 -8.05 -13.49 11.71
C GLY A 439 -6.90 -13.77 10.75
N CYS A 440 -6.69 -12.92 9.75
CA CYS A 440 -5.62 -13.03 8.76
C CYS A 440 -4.22 -12.93 9.42
N PHE A 441 -3.99 -11.91 10.25
CA PHE A 441 -2.68 -11.67 10.86
C PHE A 441 -2.38 -12.57 12.04
N VAL A 442 -3.39 -12.99 12.82
CA VAL A 442 -3.25 -14.06 13.81
C VAL A 442 -2.83 -15.35 13.12
N ARG A 443 -3.47 -15.71 12.01
CA ARG A 443 -3.10 -16.88 11.20
C ARG A 443 -1.66 -16.76 10.70
N LEU A 444 -1.27 -15.63 10.10
CA LEU A 444 0.08 -15.41 9.57
C LEU A 444 1.12 -15.60 10.68
N TYR A 445 0.95 -14.90 11.79
CA TYR A 445 1.91 -14.94 12.89
C TYR A 445 1.98 -16.31 13.55
N ALA A 446 0.83 -16.90 13.92
CA ALA A 446 0.78 -18.18 14.60
C ALA A 446 1.36 -19.31 13.72
N THR A 447 1.07 -19.29 12.41
CA THR A 447 1.55 -20.34 11.50
C THR A 447 3.05 -20.25 11.25
N ALA A 448 3.61 -19.04 11.14
CA ALA A 448 5.02 -18.87 10.82
C ALA A 448 5.92 -18.95 12.07
N PHE A 449 5.54 -18.32 13.16
CA PHE A 449 6.43 -18.13 14.31
C PHE A 449 6.15 -19.07 15.47
N LEU A 450 4.90 -19.50 15.68
CA LEU A 450 4.53 -20.37 16.79
C LEU A 450 4.51 -21.86 16.38
N GLY A 451 4.27 -22.72 17.36
CA GLY A 451 4.19 -24.16 17.15
C GLY A 451 5.55 -24.82 16.92
N ARG A 452 5.56 -25.89 16.11
CA ARG A 452 6.75 -26.70 15.78
C ARG A 452 7.15 -26.47 14.33
N ALA A 453 8.44 -26.64 14.03
CA ALA A 453 8.95 -26.61 12.65
C ALA A 453 8.21 -27.64 11.78
N ARG A 454 7.69 -27.21 10.62
CA ARG A 454 6.97 -28.08 9.67
C ARG A 454 7.86 -28.61 8.57
N SER A 455 9.05 -28.05 8.42
CA SER A 455 10.03 -28.46 7.41
C SER A 455 11.45 -28.12 7.83
N HIS A 456 12.44 -28.82 7.25
CA HIS A 456 13.86 -28.62 7.53
C HIS A 456 14.41 -27.24 7.17
N ILE A 457 13.65 -26.42 6.43
CA ILE A 457 14.07 -25.03 6.13
C ILE A 457 14.16 -24.18 7.40
N VAL A 458 13.36 -24.50 8.44
CA VAL A 458 13.35 -23.80 9.72
C VAL A 458 14.60 -24.12 10.55
N ASP A 459 15.18 -25.30 10.38
CA ASP A 459 16.37 -25.73 11.15
C ASP A 459 17.57 -24.83 10.86
N LYS A 460 17.68 -24.35 9.62
CA LYS A 460 18.73 -23.45 9.14
C LYS A 460 18.50 -21.97 9.46
N ALA A 461 17.28 -21.62 9.91
CA ALA A 461 16.93 -20.24 10.20
C ALA A 461 17.76 -19.68 11.37
N HIS A 462 18.18 -18.45 11.24
CA HIS A 462 18.95 -17.70 12.24
C HIS A 462 18.48 -16.23 12.24
N GLU A 463 18.80 -15.52 13.31
CA GLU A 463 18.43 -14.12 13.46
C GLU A 463 19.16 -13.24 12.42
N GLN A 464 18.57 -12.10 12.09
CA GLN A 464 19.04 -11.22 11.03
C GLN A 464 20.18 -10.30 11.49
N PRO A 465 21.00 -9.78 10.54
CA PRO A 465 22.03 -8.80 10.84
C PRO A 465 21.48 -7.52 11.45
N PHE A 466 22.40 -6.76 12.12
CA PHE A 466 22.06 -5.59 12.95
C PHE A 466 21.24 -4.52 12.20
N PHE A 467 21.65 -4.11 11.00
CA PHE A 467 20.94 -3.03 10.29
C PHE A 467 19.55 -3.45 9.81
N MET A 468 19.33 -4.72 9.52
CA MET A 468 17.97 -5.22 9.25
C MET A 468 17.09 -5.12 10.51
N LEU A 469 17.60 -5.55 11.67
CA LEU A 469 16.88 -5.44 12.95
C LEU A 469 16.66 -3.99 13.35
N LEU A 470 17.66 -3.12 13.13
CA LEU A 470 17.56 -1.68 13.45
C LEU A 470 16.45 -1.00 12.64
N GLY A 471 16.40 -1.24 11.32
CA GLY A 471 15.34 -0.68 10.47
C GLY A 471 13.94 -1.15 10.90
N MET A 472 13.77 -2.44 11.20
CA MET A 472 12.52 -2.98 11.73
C MET A 472 12.19 -2.42 13.12
N GLY A 473 13.20 -2.27 13.98
CA GLY A 473 13.05 -1.73 15.33
C GLY A 473 12.58 -0.26 15.32
N ILE A 474 13.15 0.59 14.46
CA ILE A 474 12.71 1.98 14.30
C ILE A 474 11.23 2.01 13.84
N ALA A 475 10.86 1.21 12.84
CA ALA A 475 9.49 1.13 12.37
C ALA A 475 8.53 0.66 13.48
N ALA A 476 8.91 -0.36 14.26
CA ALA A 476 8.11 -0.90 15.37
C ALA A 476 7.91 0.15 16.48
N VAL A 477 8.96 0.88 16.84
CA VAL A 477 8.88 1.99 17.83
C VAL A 477 7.92 3.07 17.34
N LEU A 478 7.98 3.46 16.08
CA LEU A 478 7.07 4.46 15.50
C LEU A 478 5.61 3.97 15.49
N VAL A 479 5.37 2.70 15.15
CA VAL A 479 4.03 2.09 15.20
C VAL A 479 3.43 2.18 16.60
N VAL A 480 4.20 1.84 17.63
CA VAL A 480 3.76 1.88 19.02
C VAL A 480 3.64 3.33 19.52
N ALA A 481 4.60 4.19 19.18
CA ALA A 481 4.59 5.61 19.60
C ALA A 481 3.33 6.32 19.09
N VAL A 482 2.96 6.15 17.82
CA VAL A 482 1.71 6.70 17.26
C VAL A 482 0.47 6.08 17.91
N GLY A 483 0.54 4.80 18.27
CA GLY A 483 -0.56 4.11 18.96
C GLY A 483 -0.82 4.57 20.39
N ILE A 484 0.23 4.96 21.12
CA ILE A 484 0.15 5.42 22.51
C ILE A 484 -0.03 6.94 22.60
N LEU A 485 0.62 7.69 21.69
CA LEU A 485 0.61 9.15 21.64
C LEU A 485 0.06 9.63 20.28
N PRO A 486 -1.24 9.42 19.98
CA PRO A 486 -1.81 9.76 18.68
C PRO A 486 -1.97 11.27 18.46
N ASP A 487 -2.16 12.06 19.53
CA ASP A 487 -2.55 13.47 19.44
C ASP A 487 -1.62 14.34 18.59
N PRO A 488 -0.28 14.27 18.71
CA PRO A 488 0.60 15.07 17.88
C PRO A 488 0.42 14.78 16.38
N VAL A 489 0.24 13.51 16.01
CA VAL A 489 0.07 13.10 14.60
C VAL A 489 -1.29 13.53 14.08
N VAL A 490 -2.36 13.27 14.84
CA VAL A 490 -3.73 13.61 14.45
C VAL A 490 -3.89 15.12 14.30
N ASN A 491 -3.44 15.91 15.28
CA ASN A 491 -3.53 17.37 15.24
C ASN A 491 -2.72 17.94 14.07
N THR A 492 -1.52 17.42 13.83
CA THR A 492 -0.68 17.85 12.71
C THR A 492 -1.37 17.55 11.37
N MET A 493 -1.88 16.33 11.17
CA MET A 493 -2.58 15.96 9.94
C MET A 493 -3.86 16.78 9.74
N GLN A 494 -4.58 17.07 10.82
CA GLN A 494 -5.77 17.91 10.78
C GLN A 494 -5.44 19.36 10.36
N MET A 495 -4.41 19.97 10.94
CA MET A 495 -3.96 21.32 10.55
C MET A 495 -3.60 21.40 9.07
N LEU A 496 -3.00 20.34 8.52
CA LEU A 496 -2.61 20.29 7.10
C LEU A 496 -3.81 20.12 6.17
N VAL A 497 -4.76 19.30 6.55
CA VAL A 497 -6.00 19.10 5.79
C VAL A 497 -6.89 20.34 5.89
N ALA A 498 -6.94 20.99 7.06
CA ALA A 498 -7.73 22.18 7.32
C ALA A 498 -7.09 23.48 6.82
N GLY A 499 -5.83 23.48 6.41
CA GLY A 499 -5.05 24.68 6.07
C GLY A 499 -5.74 25.68 5.14
N PRO A 500 -6.52 25.26 4.12
CA PRO A 500 -7.39 26.13 3.34
C PRO A 500 -8.77 26.39 3.99
N MET A 501 -9.13 25.67 5.06
CA MET A 501 -10.49 25.54 5.58
C MET A 501 -10.63 25.82 7.09
N SER A 502 -9.72 26.57 7.67
CA SER A 502 -9.56 26.91 9.09
C SER A 502 -10.77 26.73 10.01
N ALA A 503 -10.77 25.68 10.83
CA ALA A 503 -11.51 25.60 12.10
C ALA A 503 -10.66 24.81 13.11
N PRO A 504 -10.35 25.34 14.30
CA PRO A 504 -9.56 24.63 15.28
C PRO A 504 -10.39 23.54 15.95
N MET A 505 -9.91 22.33 15.96
CA MET A 505 -10.37 21.25 16.83
C MET A 505 -9.19 20.87 17.72
N GLY A 506 -9.31 20.98 19.02
CA GLY A 506 -8.27 20.58 19.93
C GLY A 506 -8.76 20.15 21.29
N ASN A 507 -8.21 19.05 21.78
CA ASN A 507 -8.05 18.81 23.22
C ASN A 507 -6.89 17.83 23.46
N PRO A 508 -5.97 18.13 24.41
CA PRO A 508 -4.65 17.47 24.50
C PRO A 508 -4.64 16.11 25.20
N LEU A 509 -5.74 15.55 25.67
CA LEU A 509 -5.75 14.32 26.47
C LEU A 509 -6.42 13.11 25.83
N GLY A 510 -6.66 13.14 24.55
CA GLY A 510 -7.26 12.03 23.80
C GLY A 510 -7.97 12.55 22.57
N ILE A 511 -8.08 11.72 21.55
CA ILE A 511 -8.86 12.04 20.36
C ILE A 511 -10.30 12.14 20.78
N MET A 512 -10.82 13.35 20.94
CA MET A 512 -12.21 13.62 21.25
C MET A 512 -12.98 13.82 19.95
N TRP A 513 -14.06 13.08 19.81
CA TRP A 513 -15.03 13.29 18.76
C TRP A 513 -16.40 13.60 19.37
N GLY A 514 -17.02 14.68 18.99
CA GLY A 514 -18.35 15.02 19.44
C GLY A 514 -19.01 16.10 18.64
N GLY A 515 -20.25 15.82 18.22
CA GLY A 515 -21.23 16.80 17.79
C GLY A 515 -22.42 16.73 18.76
N SER A 516 -23.02 17.88 19.12
CA SER A 516 -24.25 17.99 19.87
C SER A 516 -24.40 17.16 21.18
N GLY A 517 -23.34 17.14 22.00
CA GLY A 517 -23.44 16.64 23.39
C GLY A 517 -23.07 15.17 23.63
N HIS A 518 -22.68 14.41 22.60
CA HIS A 518 -22.16 13.04 22.73
C HIS A 518 -20.70 12.98 22.30
N TYR A 519 -19.80 12.61 23.21
CA TYR A 519 -18.37 12.55 22.97
C TYR A 519 -17.89 11.10 22.99
N ALA A 520 -17.21 10.65 21.94
CA ALA A 520 -16.42 9.44 21.95
C ALA A 520 -14.95 9.83 22.17
N ILE A 521 -14.33 9.31 23.21
CA ILE A 521 -12.92 9.60 23.56
C ILE A 521 -12.14 8.31 23.46
N TYR A 522 -11.07 8.31 22.66
CA TYR A 522 -10.05 7.29 22.68
C TYR A 522 -8.83 7.82 23.42
N SER A 523 -8.57 7.33 24.63
CA SER A 523 -7.41 7.69 25.44
C SER A 523 -6.50 6.45 25.62
N PRO A 524 -5.51 6.24 24.74
CA PRO A 524 -4.64 5.06 24.81
C PRO A 524 -3.84 5.01 26.10
N VAL A 525 -3.43 6.16 26.65
CA VAL A 525 -2.65 6.24 27.91
C VAL A 525 -3.48 5.71 29.10
N ILE A 526 -4.76 6.07 29.17
CA ILE A 526 -5.66 5.59 30.24
C ILE A 526 -5.89 4.09 30.09
N ILE A 527 -6.15 3.63 28.86
CA ILE A 527 -6.34 2.20 28.57
C ILE A 527 -5.10 1.41 28.92
N LEU A 528 -3.90 1.93 28.60
CA LEU A 528 -2.62 1.30 28.95
C LEU A 528 -2.45 1.23 30.47
N ALA A 529 -2.71 2.31 31.19
CA ALA A 529 -2.61 2.35 32.64
C ALA A 529 -3.54 1.32 33.30
N VAL A 530 -4.80 1.28 32.88
CA VAL A 530 -5.80 0.31 33.37
C VAL A 530 -5.37 -1.12 33.05
N THR A 531 -4.91 -1.39 31.82
CA THR A 531 -4.42 -2.72 31.42
C THR A 531 -3.21 -3.16 32.25
N LEU A 532 -2.26 -2.27 32.53
CA LEU A 532 -1.11 -2.55 33.38
C LEU A 532 -1.52 -2.85 34.83
N VAL A 533 -2.46 -2.05 35.37
CA VAL A 533 -2.99 -2.28 36.73
C VAL A 533 -3.65 -3.67 36.82
N ILE A 534 -4.49 -4.01 35.85
CA ILE A 534 -5.14 -5.33 35.79
C ILE A 534 -4.09 -6.44 35.66
N ALA A 535 -3.11 -6.30 34.77
CA ALA A 535 -2.06 -7.30 34.56
C ALA A 535 -1.23 -7.52 35.84
N VAL A 536 -0.86 -6.42 36.55
CA VAL A 536 -0.15 -6.50 37.83
C VAL A 536 -1.03 -7.17 38.89
N ALA A 537 -2.31 -6.79 39.00
CA ALA A 537 -3.24 -7.41 39.97
C ALA A 537 -3.40 -8.92 39.71
N VAL A 538 -3.55 -9.33 38.44
CA VAL A 538 -3.59 -10.75 38.07
C VAL A 538 -2.29 -11.45 38.39
N ALA A 539 -1.13 -10.85 38.08
CA ALA A 539 0.18 -11.42 38.40
C ALA A 539 0.36 -11.62 39.93
N ILE A 540 -0.05 -10.65 40.72
CA ILE A 540 -0.03 -10.75 42.20
C ILE A 540 -0.98 -11.86 42.67
N ALA A 541 -2.21 -11.90 42.15
CA ALA A 541 -3.18 -12.91 42.52
C ALA A 541 -2.66 -14.34 42.18
N VAL A 542 -2.07 -14.50 41.00
CA VAL A 542 -1.44 -15.79 40.58
C VAL A 542 -0.22 -16.12 41.45
N ALA A 543 0.58 -15.13 41.84
CA ALA A 543 1.71 -15.35 42.73
C ALA A 543 1.28 -15.75 44.16
N CYS A 544 0.20 -15.15 44.69
CA CYS A 544 -0.29 -15.39 46.02
C CYS A 544 -1.12 -16.70 46.13
N PHE A 545 -1.94 -16.99 45.14
CA PHE A 545 -2.93 -18.07 45.17
C PHE A 545 -2.65 -19.21 44.19
N GLY A 546 -1.72 -19.03 43.23
CA GLY A 546 -1.32 -20.07 42.29
C GLY A 546 -0.31 -21.02 42.86
N GLY A 547 -0.65 -22.28 43.03
CA GLY A 547 0.30 -23.33 43.41
C GLY A 547 1.35 -23.58 42.32
N GLY A 548 2.60 -23.24 42.61
CA GLY A 548 3.83 -23.61 41.88
C GLY A 548 3.85 -23.47 40.37
N PHE A 549 4.59 -22.50 39.92
CA PHE A 549 4.49 -21.87 38.58
C PHE A 549 5.00 -22.65 37.37
N GLN A 550 5.67 -23.76 37.51
CA GLN A 550 6.26 -24.44 36.34
C GLN A 550 6.29 -25.98 36.50
N ARG A 551 5.25 -26.63 36.03
CA ARG A 551 5.39 -28.00 35.59
C ARG A 551 5.73 -28.06 34.12
N ARG A 552 6.93 -28.50 33.77
CA ARG A 552 7.27 -28.85 32.39
C ARG A 552 6.88 -30.31 32.19
N GLU A 553 5.71 -30.54 31.66
CA GLU A 553 5.24 -31.86 31.27
C GLU A 553 5.06 -31.95 29.76
N VAL A 554 5.13 -33.19 29.25
CA VAL A 554 4.83 -33.44 27.83
C VAL A 554 3.35 -33.17 27.61
N THR A 555 3.03 -32.40 26.58
CA THR A 555 1.64 -32.14 26.21
C THR A 555 0.88 -33.44 26.02
N TRP A 556 -0.28 -33.57 26.69
CA TRP A 556 -1.15 -34.72 26.54
C TRP A 556 -1.62 -34.86 25.09
N ASN A 557 -1.35 -36.01 24.47
CA ASN A 557 -1.72 -36.32 23.10
C ASN A 557 -2.23 -37.73 22.93
N CYS A 558 -3.15 -38.15 23.82
CA CYS A 558 -3.78 -39.47 23.81
C CYS A 558 -2.78 -40.64 23.69
N GLY A 559 -1.65 -40.56 24.41
CA GLY A 559 -0.63 -41.59 24.43
C GLY A 559 0.35 -41.62 23.25
N THR A 560 0.23 -40.67 22.31
CA THR A 560 1.16 -40.52 21.16
C THR A 560 2.11 -39.35 21.36
N VAL A 561 3.33 -39.42 20.77
CA VAL A 561 4.24 -38.30 20.77
C VAL A 561 3.73 -37.25 19.73
N PRO A 562 3.52 -35.99 20.13
CA PRO A 562 3.06 -34.97 19.22
C PRO A 562 4.00 -34.78 18.03
N THR A 563 3.48 -34.90 16.81
CA THR A 563 4.24 -34.76 15.57
C THR A 563 4.02 -33.37 14.92
N GLU A 564 4.85 -33.02 13.95
CA GLU A 564 4.75 -31.79 13.15
C GLU A 564 3.39 -31.67 12.43
N ARG A 565 2.74 -32.81 12.14
CA ARG A 565 1.46 -32.86 11.41
C ARG A 565 0.25 -32.60 12.31
N GLN A 566 0.41 -32.61 13.63
CA GLN A 566 -0.68 -32.43 14.60
C GLN A 566 -0.81 -31.00 15.06
N GLN A 567 -0.75 -30.05 14.12
CA GLN A 567 -0.93 -28.62 14.36
C GLN A 567 -1.72 -27.98 13.22
N TYR A 568 -2.42 -26.88 13.52
CA TYR A 568 -3.20 -26.15 12.52
C TYR A 568 -2.30 -25.62 11.40
N SER A 569 -2.66 -25.93 10.15
CA SER A 569 -2.07 -25.33 8.96
C SER A 569 -2.74 -23.97 8.65
N ALA A 570 -2.08 -23.13 7.86
CA ALA A 570 -2.66 -21.87 7.40
C ALA A 570 -3.95 -22.09 6.59
N THR A 571 -3.95 -23.09 5.71
CA THR A 571 -5.13 -23.49 4.91
C THR A 571 -6.26 -24.07 5.78
N GLY A 572 -5.92 -24.78 6.85
CA GLY A 572 -6.88 -25.30 7.82
C GLY A 572 -7.56 -24.19 8.61
N PHE A 573 -6.80 -23.19 9.02
CA PHE A 573 -7.30 -22.03 9.77
C PHE A 573 -8.30 -21.20 8.95
N SER A 574 -8.05 -20.97 7.66
CA SER A 574 -8.95 -20.20 6.78
C SER A 574 -10.16 -20.98 6.25
N LYS A 575 -10.24 -22.30 6.52
CA LYS A 575 -11.34 -23.14 6.01
C LYS A 575 -12.76 -22.67 6.37
N PRO A 576 -13.07 -22.21 7.60
CA PRO A 576 -14.40 -21.70 7.93
C PRO A 576 -14.79 -20.48 7.09
N LEU A 577 -13.90 -19.49 6.97
CA LEU A 577 -14.14 -18.30 6.13
C LEU A 577 -14.30 -18.67 4.66
N ARG A 578 -13.47 -19.56 4.14
CA ARG A 578 -13.58 -20.06 2.76
C ARG A 578 -14.94 -20.70 2.49
N ARG A 579 -15.51 -21.44 3.45
CA ARG A 579 -16.85 -22.02 3.32
C ARG A 579 -17.97 -20.98 3.38
N ALA A 580 -17.82 -19.99 4.27
CA ALA A 580 -18.80 -18.91 4.41
C ALA A 580 -18.89 -18.06 3.13
N PHE A 581 -17.76 -17.83 2.45
CA PHE A 581 -17.66 -17.01 1.24
C PHE A 581 -17.36 -17.83 -0.03
N ASP A 582 -17.80 -19.10 -0.08
CA ASP A 582 -17.54 -20.02 -1.18
C ASP A 582 -18.01 -19.47 -2.54
N SER A 583 -19.17 -18.83 -2.58
CA SER A 583 -19.75 -18.21 -3.79
C SER A 583 -18.90 -17.06 -4.36
N ILE A 584 -18.16 -16.34 -3.50
CA ILE A 584 -17.30 -15.22 -3.91
C ILE A 584 -15.91 -15.74 -4.28
N LEU A 585 -15.37 -16.65 -3.48
CA LEU A 585 -13.99 -17.14 -3.61
C LEU A 585 -13.84 -18.21 -4.71
N ASN A 586 -14.91 -18.92 -5.03
CA ASN A 586 -14.95 -20.00 -6.05
C ASN A 586 -13.72 -20.93 -6.00
N PRO A 587 -13.46 -21.62 -4.87
CA PRO A 587 -12.24 -22.39 -4.67
C PRO A 587 -12.16 -23.59 -5.64
N GLN A 588 -11.07 -23.67 -6.38
CA GLN A 588 -10.80 -24.78 -7.31
C GLN A 588 -9.94 -25.84 -6.59
N ARG A 589 -10.42 -27.06 -6.59
CA ARG A 589 -9.72 -28.19 -5.98
C ARG A 589 -9.27 -29.17 -7.06
N ARG A 590 -7.97 -29.34 -7.21
CA ARG A 590 -7.35 -30.41 -8.00
C ARG A 590 -6.83 -31.50 -7.08
N THR A 591 -7.17 -32.73 -7.36
CA THR A 591 -6.74 -33.89 -6.60
C THR A 591 -5.95 -34.82 -7.52
N GLU A 592 -4.68 -35.03 -7.20
CA GLU A 592 -3.79 -35.92 -7.97
C GLU A 592 -3.43 -37.13 -7.14
N TYR A 593 -3.62 -38.32 -7.69
CA TYR A 593 -3.17 -39.56 -7.11
C TYR A 593 -1.81 -39.93 -7.69
N ILE A 594 -0.78 -39.94 -6.86
CA ILE A 594 0.55 -40.40 -7.26
C ILE A 594 0.59 -41.90 -7.07
N ARG A 595 0.51 -42.63 -8.19
CA ARG A 595 0.67 -44.09 -8.27
C ARG A 595 2.06 -44.41 -8.86
N LYS A 596 2.72 -45.46 -8.30
CA LYS A 596 3.76 -46.19 -9.03
C LYS A 596 3.12 -47.35 -9.77
N ASP A 597 3.61 -47.74 -10.93
CA ASP A 597 3.00 -48.67 -11.90
C ASP A 597 2.61 -50.07 -11.34
N HIS A 598 2.97 -50.40 -10.11
CA HIS A 598 2.68 -51.70 -9.49
C HIS A 598 1.93 -51.63 -8.13
N ASP A 599 1.43 -50.42 -7.75
CA ASP A 599 0.75 -50.27 -6.46
C ASP A 599 -0.78 -50.34 -6.62
N TYR A 600 -1.44 -51.33 -5.99
CA TYR A 600 -2.90 -51.42 -5.92
C TYR A 600 -3.53 -50.23 -5.17
N PHE A 601 -2.79 -49.66 -4.20
CA PHE A 601 -3.19 -48.48 -3.44
C PHE A 601 -2.29 -47.30 -3.78
N GLY A 602 -2.90 -46.14 -4.08
CA GLY A 602 -2.14 -44.91 -4.29
C GLY A 602 -1.36 -44.52 -3.03
N ARG A 603 -0.03 -44.40 -3.16
CA ARG A 603 0.87 -44.08 -2.01
C ARG A 603 0.73 -42.66 -1.52
N LYS A 604 0.29 -41.75 -2.36
CA LYS A 604 0.21 -40.32 -2.02
C LYS A 604 -0.98 -39.67 -2.75
N LEU A 605 -1.82 -39.02 -1.96
CA LEU A 605 -2.86 -38.12 -2.45
C LEU A 605 -2.33 -36.69 -2.32
N GLN A 606 -2.21 -35.98 -3.44
CA GLN A 606 -1.83 -34.60 -3.46
C GLN A 606 -3.05 -33.74 -3.80
N VAL A 607 -3.41 -32.85 -2.90
CA VAL A 607 -4.55 -31.94 -3.07
C VAL A 607 -4.01 -30.53 -3.27
N HIS A 608 -4.26 -29.97 -4.45
CA HIS A 608 -3.99 -28.58 -4.76
C HIS A 608 -5.28 -27.79 -4.60
N LEU A 609 -5.26 -26.78 -3.77
CA LEU A 609 -6.35 -25.85 -3.58
C LEU A 609 -5.90 -24.49 -4.11
N GLU A 610 -6.57 -24.00 -5.12
CA GLU A 610 -6.35 -22.68 -5.70
C GLU A 610 -7.60 -21.83 -5.51
N ILE A 611 -7.41 -20.56 -5.13
CA ILE A 611 -8.47 -19.57 -5.04
C ILE A 611 -8.16 -18.51 -6.09
N PRO A 612 -8.81 -18.61 -7.25
CA PRO A 612 -8.57 -17.66 -8.33
C PRO A 612 -9.14 -16.29 -7.94
N ASP A 613 -8.44 -15.24 -8.34
CA ASP A 613 -8.96 -13.88 -8.23
C ASP A 613 -10.15 -13.70 -9.17
N LEU A 614 -11.30 -13.28 -8.63
CA LEU A 614 -12.56 -13.13 -9.34
C LEU A 614 -12.44 -12.18 -10.55
N PHE A 615 -11.73 -11.08 -10.38
CA PHE A 615 -11.56 -10.07 -11.42
C PHE A 615 -10.62 -10.56 -12.51
N THR A 616 -9.56 -11.27 -12.14
CA THR A 616 -8.65 -11.90 -13.10
C THR A 616 -9.44 -12.89 -14.00
N GLU A 617 -10.28 -13.74 -13.41
CA GLU A 617 -11.01 -14.76 -14.17
C GLU A 617 -12.17 -14.19 -15.01
N LYS A 618 -12.99 -13.31 -14.40
CA LYS A 618 -14.23 -12.85 -15.02
C LYS A 618 -14.13 -11.54 -15.79
N LEU A 619 -13.10 -10.73 -15.53
CA LEU A 619 -12.91 -9.44 -16.20
C LEU A 619 -11.68 -9.44 -17.11
N TYR A 620 -10.50 -9.74 -16.57
CA TYR A 620 -9.25 -9.58 -17.32
C TYR A 620 -9.01 -10.68 -18.35
N LYS A 621 -9.25 -11.96 -18.03
CA LYS A 621 -9.11 -13.06 -18.99
C LYS A 621 -10.02 -12.92 -20.22
N PRO A 622 -11.32 -12.60 -20.09
CA PRO A 622 -12.17 -12.34 -21.24
C PRO A 622 -11.67 -11.18 -22.11
N ILE A 623 -11.27 -10.06 -21.48
CA ILE A 623 -10.71 -8.90 -22.20
C ILE A 623 -9.43 -9.32 -22.95
N GLN A 624 -8.52 -10.02 -22.28
CA GLN A 624 -7.28 -10.51 -22.89
C GLN A 624 -7.57 -11.43 -24.08
N THR A 625 -8.51 -12.38 -23.93
CA THR A 625 -8.90 -13.29 -25.00
C THR A 625 -9.47 -12.52 -26.18
N TRP A 626 -10.36 -11.55 -25.92
CA TRP A 626 -10.92 -10.69 -26.94
C TRP A 626 -9.84 -9.86 -27.66
N MET A 627 -8.91 -9.28 -26.93
CA MET A 627 -7.79 -8.52 -27.51
C MET A 627 -6.90 -9.39 -28.38
N ILE A 628 -6.56 -10.61 -27.94
CA ILE A 628 -5.74 -11.55 -28.73
C ILE A 628 -6.48 -11.96 -29.99
N SER A 629 -7.76 -12.27 -29.87
CA SER A 629 -8.60 -12.65 -31.03
C SER A 629 -8.71 -11.50 -32.04
N SER A 630 -8.98 -10.27 -31.55
CA SER A 630 -9.03 -9.09 -32.39
C SER A 630 -7.68 -8.79 -33.05
N SER A 631 -6.58 -8.86 -32.28
CA SER A 631 -5.22 -8.69 -32.80
C SER A 631 -4.88 -9.68 -33.88
N SER A 632 -5.32 -10.95 -33.74
CA SER A 632 -5.10 -11.97 -34.79
C SER A 632 -5.86 -11.65 -36.10
N ALA A 633 -7.06 -11.07 -36.00
CA ALA A 633 -7.81 -10.59 -37.16
C ALA A 633 -7.11 -9.41 -37.85
N PHE A 634 -6.58 -8.45 -37.05
CA PHE A 634 -5.80 -7.33 -37.62
C PHE A 634 -4.45 -7.76 -38.20
N ARG A 635 -3.90 -8.90 -37.81
CA ARG A 635 -2.64 -9.43 -38.34
C ARG A 635 -2.72 -9.73 -39.84
N HIS A 636 -3.91 -10.04 -40.39
CA HIS A 636 -4.11 -10.18 -41.83
C HIS A 636 -3.91 -8.89 -42.64
N ILE A 637 -3.97 -7.71 -41.98
CA ILE A 637 -3.66 -6.43 -42.61
C ILE A 637 -2.13 -6.28 -42.84
N GLN A 638 -1.33 -7.09 -42.16
CA GLN A 638 0.14 -7.06 -42.18
C GLN A 638 0.75 -8.24 -42.97
N GLU A 639 0.27 -8.44 -44.23
CA GLU A 639 0.65 -9.57 -45.07
C GLU A 639 2.02 -9.44 -45.76
N GLY A 640 2.81 -8.40 -45.42
CA GLY A 640 4.16 -8.23 -45.99
C GLY A 640 4.20 -7.74 -47.45
N SER A 641 3.07 -7.42 -48.06
CA SER A 641 2.99 -6.84 -49.40
C SER A 641 3.30 -5.36 -49.42
N VAL A 642 4.42 -4.97 -50.01
CA VAL A 642 4.85 -3.54 -50.11
C VAL A 642 3.80 -2.69 -50.83
N SER A 643 3.13 -3.23 -51.83
CA SER A 643 2.07 -2.56 -52.57
C SER A 643 0.85 -2.23 -51.70
N LEU A 644 0.53 -3.10 -50.74
CA LEU A 644 -0.59 -2.92 -49.81
C LEU A 644 -0.27 -1.83 -48.78
N TYR A 645 0.98 -1.73 -48.32
CA TYR A 645 1.44 -0.65 -47.43
C TYR A 645 1.46 0.71 -48.13
N ILE A 646 1.87 0.75 -49.39
CA ILE A 646 1.78 1.98 -50.23
C ILE A 646 0.30 2.38 -50.38
N GLY A 647 -0.61 1.43 -50.61
CA GLY A 647 -2.05 1.71 -50.60
C GLY A 647 -2.57 2.31 -49.32
N TYR A 648 -2.16 1.78 -48.13
CA TYR A 648 -2.55 2.31 -46.84
C TYR A 648 -2.00 3.73 -46.62
N THR A 649 -0.75 4.00 -46.97
CA THR A 649 -0.18 5.34 -46.86
C THR A 649 -0.85 6.34 -47.80
N MET A 650 -1.24 5.95 -49.00
CA MET A 650 -2.01 6.78 -49.91
C MET A 650 -3.42 7.10 -49.38
N ILE A 651 -4.13 6.08 -48.82
CA ILE A 651 -5.44 6.31 -48.21
C ILE A 651 -5.34 7.26 -47.02
N ALA A 652 -4.34 7.04 -46.12
CA ALA A 652 -4.10 7.92 -44.98
C ALA A 652 -3.79 9.37 -45.43
N MET A 653 -2.99 9.54 -46.47
CA MET A 653 -2.64 10.85 -47.01
C MET A 653 -3.86 11.54 -47.62
N ILE A 654 -4.73 10.82 -48.33
CA ILE A 654 -6.00 11.34 -48.85
C ILE A 654 -6.92 11.79 -47.71
N PHE A 655 -7.00 11.01 -46.64
CA PHE A 655 -7.78 11.36 -45.44
C PHE A 655 -7.29 12.64 -44.79
N VAL A 656 -5.96 12.80 -44.62
CA VAL A 656 -5.34 14.00 -44.04
C VAL A 656 -5.55 15.21 -44.96
N LEU A 657 -5.49 15.05 -46.29
CA LEU A 657 -5.76 16.12 -47.25
C LEU A 657 -7.23 16.56 -47.22
N ILE A 658 -8.17 15.62 -47.15
CA ILE A 658 -9.59 15.94 -47.01
C ILE A 658 -9.86 16.67 -45.71
N TRP A 659 -9.26 16.22 -44.58
CA TRP A 659 -9.39 16.88 -43.29
C TRP A 659 -8.77 18.28 -43.27
N GLY A 660 -7.63 18.45 -43.94
CA GLY A 660 -6.95 19.77 -43.99
C GLY A 660 -7.63 20.79 -44.92
N VAL A 661 -8.59 20.34 -45.78
CA VAL A 661 -9.38 21.20 -46.65
C VAL A 661 -10.78 21.51 -46.07
N MET A 662 -11.27 20.70 -45.11
CA MET A 662 -12.44 21.00 -44.29
C MET A 662 -12.10 21.86 -43.09
#